data_776922f075f3c7d69c9a9c910aae340c
#
_entry.id   776922f075f3c7d69c9a9c910aae340c
#
_cell.length_a   1.000
_cell.length_b   1.000
_cell.length_c   1.000
_cell.angle_alpha   90.00
_cell.angle_beta   90.00
_cell.angle_gamma   90.00
#
_symmetry.space_group_name_H-M   'P 1'
#
loop_
_entity.id
_entity.type
_entity.pdbx_description
1 polymer ?
#
loop_
_entity_poly.entity_id
_entity_poly.type
_entity_poly.pdbx_seq_one_letter_code
_entity_poly.pdbx_strand_id
1 'polypeptide(L)'
;TVYPFATPNETDFCNLMDVYLNAVFCPLAMVDSAVFEQEGWHRDADGTVSGVVYNEMQGALASPDAQLQNALQRAMFPDTAYGFVSGGDPASIPALTYEKYQRVYRRHYSADNCCITLYGKMDMADKLARLDKDYLSKMPKAAARPRLTMQDEQPGAFVELPYYTDQPKPDEVQCALAWYTGAFADRERQLGVEILLGALLSTNSSPLKAALLAEQLGADIDIGFDDSTLQPTLELLLRGATVDSARKFATAVRKAVDELLKTGIPHDLLLAALNEAEFASLERPGSLPDGVLDAINAATGWLHTGDAALLLHTDKLFAALRSKLEEGWFDTLLRELFAPAPVQVLQIPTAPKAEDTAAPVRTDGKLVLEHPLTAADLGAGDATPQGSAEQLAGATLLRHPSAGSLYLNFYYDLGTVTPEELQYLNLLTDVLDELDTPAHTAQQLNTLRSTWLGDSRAQLDLWTGRQEGAPCHAKLTLCLSLLERSLEKAVEIGGEWLYDTVLTGAAAEAAYARVVSQLKLRMEQLFIQQGNEFASTRARAHYYVEGAADEACTGVSYYHFLCNLLEKADWAALGAKLDAVRSRVLQTAALTVSLHGTEAALEKLRTLLPESRFAAARRTPAQPYTQPLTPPVNEAFIIDGGVNYDVLAWPMPRDSRRRVLARVMSYEYLWHTIREVGGAYGTGMLCADGIEFLYTYRDPHLRESYETFANAPAALDLFDQQNGGDDHTQQ
;
A
#
# COMPACT_ATOMS: atom_id res chain seq x y z
N THR A 1 10.52 -12.34 11.23
CA THR A 1 11.14 -11.02 11.07
C THR A 1 12.22 -11.09 10.01
N VAL A 2 12.30 -10.11 9.11
CA VAL A 2 13.33 -9.96 8.09
C VAL A 2 14.03 -8.61 8.26
N TYR A 3 15.31 -8.56 7.90
CA TYR A 3 16.15 -7.35 7.97
C TYR A 3 16.79 -7.11 6.60
N PRO A 4 16.02 -6.60 5.62
CA PRO A 4 16.51 -6.40 4.26
C PRO A 4 17.24 -5.08 4.13
N PHE A 5 18.24 -5.07 3.23
CA PHE A 5 18.84 -3.85 2.71
C PHE A 5 19.23 -4.05 1.23
N ALA A 6 19.36 -2.98 0.48
CA ALA A 6 19.80 -3.00 -0.90
C ALA A 6 20.55 -1.71 -1.25
N THR A 7 21.65 -1.86 -1.97
CA THR A 7 22.44 -0.77 -2.52
C THR A 7 23.18 -1.23 -3.77
N PRO A 8 23.36 -0.39 -4.80
CA PRO A 8 24.18 -0.70 -5.97
C PRO A 8 25.69 -0.47 -5.72
N ASN A 9 26.07 0.12 -4.59
CA ASN A 9 27.45 0.46 -4.25
C ASN A 9 28.08 -0.66 -3.40
N GLU A 10 29.23 -1.22 -3.81
CA GLU A 10 29.85 -2.34 -3.11
C GLU A 10 30.44 -1.97 -1.75
N THR A 11 31.00 -0.77 -1.60
CA THR A 11 31.50 -0.29 -0.30
C THR A 11 30.36 -0.12 0.69
N ASP A 12 29.28 0.51 0.23
CA ASP A 12 28.04 0.67 1.02
C ASP A 12 27.43 -0.67 1.39
N PHE A 13 27.39 -1.63 0.46
CA PHE A 13 26.92 -2.99 0.72
C PHE A 13 27.68 -3.65 1.87
N CYS A 14 29.00 -3.52 1.90
CA CYS A 14 29.82 -4.07 2.96
C CYS A 14 29.54 -3.38 4.31
N ASN A 15 29.40 -2.06 4.31
CA ASN A 15 29.05 -1.29 5.51
C ASN A 15 27.67 -1.67 6.04
N LEU A 16 26.65 -1.71 5.18
CA LEU A 16 25.29 -2.13 5.55
C LEU A 16 25.27 -3.57 6.05
N MET A 17 26.03 -4.48 5.41
CA MET A 17 26.16 -5.86 5.87
C MET A 17 26.66 -5.93 7.32
N ASP A 18 27.70 -5.17 7.66
CA ASP A 18 28.23 -5.14 9.02
C ASP A 18 27.24 -4.50 10.01
N VAL A 19 26.63 -3.38 9.65
CA VAL A 19 25.64 -2.70 10.51
C VAL A 19 24.47 -3.64 10.82
N TYR A 20 23.87 -4.25 9.78
CA TYR A 20 22.71 -5.12 9.96
C TYR A 20 23.07 -6.43 10.70
N LEU A 21 24.20 -7.06 10.38
CA LEU A 21 24.64 -8.27 11.09
C LEU A 21 24.96 -7.99 12.56
N ASN A 22 25.57 -6.84 12.87
CA ASN A 22 25.80 -6.43 14.24
C ASN A 22 24.47 -6.16 14.96
N ALA A 23 23.55 -5.41 14.35
CA ALA A 23 22.24 -5.12 14.93
C ALA A 23 21.43 -6.40 15.18
N VAL A 24 21.50 -7.39 14.29
CA VAL A 24 20.78 -8.66 14.43
C VAL A 24 21.44 -9.64 15.38
N PHE A 25 22.76 -9.81 15.32
CA PHE A 25 23.46 -10.86 16.08
C PHE A 25 24.13 -10.37 17.37
N CYS A 26 24.40 -9.08 17.48
CA CYS A 26 25.06 -8.45 18.62
C CYS A 26 24.35 -7.18 19.10
N PRO A 27 23.00 -7.18 19.25
CA PRO A 27 22.27 -5.94 19.53
C PRO A 27 22.66 -5.37 20.88
N LEU A 28 22.80 -4.05 20.95
CA LEU A 28 23.12 -3.31 22.17
C LEU A 28 22.13 -3.62 23.31
N ALA A 29 20.88 -3.79 22.99
CA ALA A 29 19.81 -4.16 23.93
C ALA A 29 20.06 -5.49 24.69
N MET A 30 20.99 -6.33 24.24
CA MET A 30 21.36 -7.56 24.97
C MET A 30 22.36 -7.34 26.09
N VAL A 31 23.04 -6.19 26.11
CA VAL A 31 24.09 -5.86 27.10
C VAL A 31 23.77 -4.61 27.91
N ASP A 32 22.83 -3.79 27.43
CA ASP A 32 22.39 -2.57 28.10
C ASP A 32 20.86 -2.60 28.29
N SER A 33 20.40 -2.64 29.54
CA SER A 33 18.98 -2.66 29.89
C SER A 33 18.28 -1.33 29.58
N ALA A 34 19.01 -0.21 29.54
CA ALA A 34 18.44 1.09 29.25
C ALA A 34 17.87 1.14 27.81
N VAL A 35 18.51 0.43 26.85
CA VAL A 35 17.98 0.29 25.49
C VAL A 35 16.66 -0.49 25.48
N PHE A 36 16.54 -1.54 26.29
CA PHE A 36 15.27 -2.28 26.43
C PHE A 36 14.18 -1.41 27.05
N GLU A 37 14.51 -0.59 28.06
CA GLU A 37 13.55 0.31 28.69
C GLU A 37 13.08 1.40 27.74
N GLN A 38 14.00 2.01 27.00
CA GLN A 38 13.69 3.04 26.01
C GLN A 38 12.86 2.49 24.84
N GLU A 39 13.33 1.45 24.19
CA GLU A 39 12.69 0.91 22.98
C GLU A 39 11.47 0.03 23.31
N GLY A 40 11.52 -0.75 24.35
CA GLY A 40 10.43 -1.66 24.72
C GLY A 40 9.34 -0.97 25.51
N TRP A 41 9.56 -0.83 26.82
CA TRP A 41 8.65 -0.15 27.74
C TRP A 41 9.33 0.19 29.07
N HIS A 42 8.85 1.24 29.73
CA HIS A 42 9.24 1.64 31.07
C HIS A 42 8.07 2.31 31.80
N ARG A 43 8.27 2.63 33.10
CA ARG A 43 7.34 3.46 33.86
C ARG A 43 7.98 4.80 34.15
N ASP A 44 7.27 5.85 33.83
CA ASP A 44 7.64 7.22 34.16
C ASP A 44 7.49 7.52 35.65
N ALA A 45 8.00 8.69 36.05
CA ALA A 45 8.00 9.10 37.46
C ALA A 45 6.60 9.23 38.08
N ASP A 46 5.58 9.46 37.27
CA ASP A 46 4.16 9.52 37.65
C ASP A 46 3.45 8.16 37.62
N GLY A 47 4.13 7.11 37.16
CA GLY A 47 3.64 5.73 37.12
C GLY A 47 3.06 5.28 35.77
N THR A 48 3.02 6.16 34.78
CA THR A 48 2.55 5.82 33.43
C THR A 48 3.48 4.87 32.71
N VAL A 49 2.93 4.09 31.77
CA VAL A 49 3.70 3.17 30.92
C VAL A 49 3.99 3.87 29.60
N SER A 50 5.26 3.87 29.20
CA SER A 50 5.78 4.46 27.98
C SER A 50 6.83 3.54 27.34
N GLY A 51 7.28 3.86 26.12
CA GLY A 51 8.30 3.12 25.38
C GLY A 51 7.95 3.09 23.90
N VAL A 52 8.96 3.05 23.01
CA VAL A 52 8.74 3.14 21.57
C VAL A 52 7.82 2.02 21.06
N VAL A 53 8.13 0.76 21.38
CA VAL A 53 7.29 -0.39 20.96
C VAL A 53 5.92 -0.36 21.64
N TYR A 54 5.85 0.02 22.90
CA TYR A 54 4.57 0.12 23.62
C TYR A 54 3.65 1.15 22.95
N ASN A 55 4.15 2.36 22.67
CA ASN A 55 3.39 3.43 22.04
C ASN A 55 3.03 3.10 20.58
N GLU A 56 3.98 2.48 19.85
CA GLU A 56 3.71 1.96 18.50
C GLU A 56 2.50 1.02 18.49
N MET A 57 2.50 0.06 19.41
CA MET A 57 1.44 -0.96 19.44
C MET A 57 0.11 -0.39 19.94
N GLN A 58 0.12 0.61 20.81
CA GLN A 58 -1.09 1.36 21.15
C GLN A 58 -1.69 2.03 19.90
N GLY A 59 -0.86 2.75 19.13
CA GLY A 59 -1.30 3.38 17.88
C GLY A 59 -1.69 2.37 16.79
N ALA A 60 -0.93 1.29 16.63
CA ALA A 60 -1.22 0.24 15.64
C ALA A 60 -2.56 -0.48 15.90
N LEU A 61 -2.94 -0.67 17.16
CA LEU A 61 -4.18 -1.34 17.54
C LEU A 61 -5.32 -0.34 17.88
N ALA A 62 -5.14 0.95 17.62
CA ALA A 62 -6.18 1.96 17.86
C ALA A 62 -7.31 1.89 16.82
N SER A 63 -6.99 1.51 15.56
CA SER A 63 -8.01 1.49 14.50
C SER A 63 -8.99 0.31 14.66
N PRO A 64 -10.28 0.50 14.26
CA PRO A 64 -11.28 -0.57 14.28
C PRO A 64 -10.82 -1.82 13.52
N ASP A 65 -10.24 -1.62 12.32
CA ASP A 65 -9.75 -2.70 11.46
C ASP A 65 -8.65 -3.52 12.14
N ALA A 66 -7.66 -2.85 12.76
CA ALA A 66 -6.58 -3.55 13.44
C ALA A 66 -7.08 -4.36 14.64
N GLN A 67 -8.07 -3.84 15.39
CA GLN A 67 -8.71 -4.55 16.48
C GLN A 67 -9.50 -5.76 15.98
N LEU A 68 -10.26 -5.60 14.90
CA LEU A 68 -11.03 -6.67 14.27
C LEU A 68 -10.11 -7.77 13.75
N GLN A 69 -9.05 -7.42 13.01
CA GLN A 69 -8.05 -8.35 12.48
C GLN A 69 -7.33 -9.11 13.59
N ASN A 70 -6.94 -8.42 14.67
CA ASN A 70 -6.31 -9.06 15.83
C ASN A 70 -7.27 -10.06 16.52
N ALA A 71 -8.55 -9.70 16.67
CA ALA A 71 -9.54 -10.60 17.23
C ALA A 71 -9.81 -11.82 16.33
N LEU A 72 -9.87 -11.61 15.03
CA LEU A 72 -10.02 -12.66 14.04
C LEU A 72 -8.82 -13.62 14.06
N GLN A 73 -7.61 -13.11 14.06
CA GLN A 73 -6.38 -13.88 14.13
C GLN A 73 -6.31 -14.72 15.41
N ARG A 74 -6.67 -14.16 16.56
CA ARG A 74 -6.77 -14.90 17.84
C ARG A 74 -7.82 -15.99 17.80
N ALA A 75 -8.97 -15.74 17.16
CA ALA A 75 -10.04 -16.72 17.02
C ALA A 75 -9.69 -17.84 16.04
N MET A 76 -8.94 -17.53 14.98
CA MET A 76 -8.42 -18.51 14.02
C MET A 76 -7.31 -19.37 14.62
N PHE A 77 -6.38 -18.80 15.37
CA PHE A 77 -5.15 -19.45 15.83
C PHE A 77 -4.97 -19.43 17.36
N PRO A 78 -5.94 -19.94 18.16
CA PRO A 78 -5.89 -19.84 19.62
C PRO A 78 -4.71 -20.58 20.27
N ASP A 79 -4.21 -21.66 19.64
CA ASP A 79 -3.21 -22.57 20.22
C ASP A 79 -1.83 -22.46 19.58
N THR A 80 -1.63 -21.55 18.62
CA THR A 80 -0.36 -21.39 17.88
C THR A 80 0.23 -19.99 18.01
N ALA A 81 1.47 -19.82 17.55
CA ALA A 81 2.14 -18.52 17.53
C ALA A 81 1.41 -17.47 16.69
N TYR A 82 0.65 -17.89 15.69
CA TYR A 82 -0.11 -16.99 14.81
C TYR A 82 -1.28 -16.29 15.52
N GLY A 83 -1.74 -16.76 16.68
CA GLY A 83 -2.78 -16.11 17.48
C GLY A 83 -2.30 -14.86 18.23
N PHE A 84 -1.01 -14.50 18.12
CA PHE A 84 -0.43 -13.35 18.81
C PHE A 84 0.00 -12.27 17.81
N VAL A 85 -0.19 -11.00 18.18
CA VAL A 85 0.32 -9.87 17.43
C VAL A 85 1.85 -9.83 17.52
N SER A 86 2.51 -9.76 16.37
CA SER A 86 3.98 -9.81 16.27
C SER A 86 4.67 -8.68 17.05
N GLY A 87 4.15 -7.44 16.99
CA GLY A 87 4.67 -6.29 17.75
C GLY A 87 4.33 -6.32 19.24
N GLY A 88 3.42 -7.18 19.66
CA GLY A 88 2.97 -7.32 21.05
C GLY A 88 1.63 -6.64 21.33
N ASP A 89 0.96 -7.12 22.36
CA ASP A 89 -0.28 -6.54 22.88
C ASP A 89 0.04 -5.50 23.95
N PRO A 90 -0.39 -4.22 23.83
CA PRO A 90 -0.14 -3.19 24.83
C PRO A 90 -0.53 -3.58 26.25
N ALA A 91 -1.59 -4.39 26.43
CA ALA A 91 -1.98 -4.90 27.74
C ALA A 91 -0.95 -5.91 28.32
N SER A 92 -0.17 -6.55 27.46
CA SER A 92 0.79 -7.60 27.84
C SER A 92 2.25 -7.13 27.88
N ILE A 93 2.60 -6.09 27.12
CA ILE A 93 3.97 -5.55 27.03
C ILE A 93 4.53 -5.17 28.41
N PRO A 94 3.78 -4.50 29.33
CA PRO A 94 4.29 -4.12 30.64
C PRO A 94 4.58 -5.31 31.59
N ALA A 95 4.25 -6.52 31.21
CA ALA A 95 4.61 -7.74 31.95
C ALA A 95 5.93 -8.37 31.49
N LEU A 96 6.56 -7.82 30.43
CA LEU A 96 7.88 -8.26 29.95
C LEU A 96 9.00 -7.72 30.87
N THR A 97 9.97 -8.58 31.16
CA THR A 97 11.19 -8.18 31.90
C THR A 97 12.40 -8.30 31.00
N TYR A 98 13.46 -7.58 31.32
CA TYR A 98 14.71 -7.65 30.58
C TYR A 98 15.26 -9.07 30.46
N GLU A 99 15.16 -9.88 31.54
CA GLU A 99 15.59 -11.29 31.53
C GLU A 99 14.71 -12.15 30.61
N LYS A 100 13.39 -11.88 30.50
CA LYS A 100 12.51 -12.55 29.54
C LYS A 100 12.92 -12.20 28.11
N TYR A 101 13.17 -10.92 27.84
CA TYR A 101 13.64 -10.43 26.53
C TYR A 101 14.94 -11.13 26.13
N GLN A 102 15.97 -11.09 26.97
CA GLN A 102 17.26 -11.75 26.72
C GLN A 102 17.11 -13.27 26.47
N ARG A 103 16.23 -13.95 27.23
CA ARG A 103 15.98 -15.39 27.06
C ARG A 103 15.32 -15.70 25.72
N VAL A 104 14.33 -14.92 25.29
CA VAL A 104 13.66 -15.08 24.00
C VAL A 104 14.63 -14.81 22.87
N TYR A 105 15.39 -13.72 22.95
CA TYR A 105 16.41 -13.42 21.95
C TYR A 105 17.40 -14.57 21.78
N ARG A 106 18.05 -15.05 22.86
CA ARG A 106 19.01 -16.17 22.80
C ARG A 106 18.41 -17.48 22.29
N ARG A 107 17.10 -17.66 22.44
CA ARG A 107 16.41 -18.86 21.93
C ARG A 107 16.20 -18.81 20.43
N HIS A 108 15.94 -17.64 19.87
CA HIS A 108 15.49 -17.49 18.49
C HIS A 108 16.57 -16.95 17.55
N TYR A 109 17.51 -16.16 18.05
CA TYR A 109 18.59 -15.54 17.28
C TYR A 109 19.87 -16.38 17.40
N SER A 110 20.02 -17.36 16.53
CA SER A 110 21.17 -18.28 16.46
C SER A 110 21.49 -18.60 15.01
N ALA A 111 22.75 -18.97 14.75
CA ALA A 111 23.23 -19.26 13.38
C ALA A 111 22.44 -20.35 12.66
N ASP A 112 21.90 -21.33 13.38
CA ASP A 112 21.12 -22.45 12.86
C ASP A 112 19.61 -22.15 12.78
N ASN A 113 19.17 -20.96 13.21
CA ASN A 113 17.80 -20.47 13.06
C ASN A 113 17.74 -19.16 12.27
N CYS A 114 18.63 -18.95 11.33
CA CYS A 114 18.60 -17.82 10.42
C CYS A 114 18.70 -18.27 8.96
N CYS A 115 18.09 -17.48 8.06
CA CYS A 115 18.25 -17.59 6.61
C CYS A 115 18.91 -16.31 6.12
N ILE A 116 20.07 -16.40 5.49
CA ILE A 116 20.80 -15.26 4.93
C ILE A 116 20.75 -15.39 3.41
N THR A 117 20.23 -14.37 2.74
CA THR A 117 20.17 -14.29 1.28
C THR A 117 21.09 -13.20 0.78
N LEU A 118 21.93 -13.52 -0.19
CA LEU A 118 22.77 -12.58 -0.93
C LEU A 118 22.33 -12.57 -2.39
N TYR A 119 22.04 -11.39 -2.92
CA TYR A 119 21.56 -11.20 -4.30
C TYR A 119 22.37 -10.11 -4.99
N GLY A 120 22.79 -10.35 -6.23
CA GLY A 120 23.43 -9.36 -7.09
C GLY A 120 24.79 -9.81 -7.62
N LYS A 121 25.40 -8.92 -8.41
CA LYS A 121 26.73 -9.14 -8.99
C LYS A 121 27.82 -8.73 -7.99
N MET A 122 28.31 -9.67 -7.21
CA MET A 122 29.34 -9.46 -6.18
C MET A 122 30.28 -10.67 -6.08
N ASP A 123 31.41 -10.54 -5.40
CA ASP A 123 32.25 -11.69 -5.02
C ASP A 123 31.57 -12.46 -3.87
N MET A 124 30.77 -13.47 -4.22
CA MET A 124 30.06 -14.31 -3.28
C MET A 124 30.97 -15.07 -2.34
N ALA A 125 32.15 -15.51 -2.81
CA ALA A 125 33.10 -16.27 -1.99
C ALA A 125 33.67 -15.40 -0.87
N ASP A 126 34.01 -14.15 -1.16
CA ASP A 126 34.46 -13.16 -0.18
C ASP A 126 33.38 -12.88 0.85
N LYS A 127 32.15 -12.59 0.43
CA LYS A 127 31.02 -12.28 1.33
C LYS A 127 30.69 -13.47 2.24
N LEU A 128 30.66 -14.69 1.71
CA LEU A 128 30.43 -15.89 2.51
C LEU A 128 31.56 -16.15 3.51
N ALA A 129 32.83 -15.95 3.10
CA ALA A 129 33.95 -16.08 4.00
C ALA A 129 33.90 -15.06 5.15
N ARG A 130 33.50 -13.82 4.87
CA ARG A 130 33.29 -12.79 5.88
C ARG A 130 32.17 -13.14 6.86
N LEU A 131 31.00 -13.57 6.34
CA LEU A 131 29.89 -14.03 7.17
C LEU A 131 30.29 -15.15 8.12
N ASP A 132 31.00 -16.16 7.64
CA ASP A 132 31.45 -17.27 8.48
C ASP A 132 32.46 -16.81 9.51
N LYS A 133 33.54 -16.15 9.07
CA LYS A 133 34.64 -15.73 9.93
C LYS A 133 34.23 -14.74 11.01
N ASP A 134 33.42 -13.73 10.66
CA ASP A 134 33.18 -12.59 11.55
C ASP A 134 31.95 -12.79 12.43
N TYR A 135 30.99 -13.61 11.98
CA TYR A 135 29.71 -13.82 12.67
C TYR A 135 29.41 -15.30 12.96
N LEU A 136 29.12 -16.12 11.95
CA LEU A 136 28.47 -17.43 12.14
C LEU A 136 29.33 -18.42 12.93
N SER A 137 30.66 -18.47 12.68
CA SER A 137 31.58 -19.35 13.41
C SER A 137 31.73 -19.00 14.89
N LYS A 138 31.36 -17.78 15.28
CA LYS A 138 31.45 -17.29 16.68
C LYS A 138 30.15 -17.48 17.45
N MET A 139 29.04 -17.79 16.76
CA MET A 139 27.74 -17.93 17.40
C MET A 139 27.55 -19.31 18.04
N PRO A 140 26.88 -19.37 19.21
CA PRO A 140 26.50 -20.65 19.79
C PRO A 140 25.45 -21.33 18.91
N LYS A 141 25.45 -22.67 18.89
CA LYS A 141 24.37 -23.44 18.30
C LYS A 141 23.14 -23.43 19.20
N ALA A 142 21.95 -23.31 18.63
CA ALA A 142 20.71 -23.46 19.39
C ALA A 142 20.53 -24.91 19.83
N ALA A 143 19.87 -25.10 20.98
CA ALA A 143 19.56 -26.45 21.49
C ALA A 143 18.53 -27.17 20.60
N ALA A 144 17.56 -26.44 20.04
CA ALA A 144 16.60 -26.90 19.05
C ALA A 144 15.99 -25.71 18.31
N ARG A 145 15.79 -25.84 17.00
CA ARG A 145 15.04 -24.85 16.20
C ARG A 145 13.58 -24.88 16.60
N PRO A 146 12.96 -23.73 16.98
CA PRO A 146 11.52 -23.67 17.17
C PRO A 146 10.78 -24.04 15.88
N ARG A 147 9.73 -24.82 15.99
CA ARG A 147 8.89 -25.20 14.85
C ARG A 147 7.53 -24.53 14.97
N LEU A 148 7.06 -24.00 13.84
CA LEU A 148 5.67 -23.56 13.71
C LEU A 148 4.76 -24.80 13.61
N THR A 149 3.57 -24.71 14.17
CA THR A 149 2.54 -25.75 14.13
C THR A 149 1.27 -25.21 13.50
N MET A 150 0.58 -26.06 12.77
CA MET A 150 -0.75 -25.76 12.28
C MET A 150 -1.75 -25.78 13.45
N GLN A 151 -2.76 -24.96 13.35
CA GLN A 151 -3.92 -24.96 14.24
C GLN A 151 -4.85 -26.10 13.84
N ASP A 152 -5.41 -26.80 14.81
CA ASP A 152 -6.55 -27.69 14.56
C ASP A 152 -7.75 -26.84 14.13
N GLU A 153 -8.51 -27.30 13.12
CA GLU A 153 -9.66 -26.57 12.60
C GLU A 153 -10.69 -26.32 13.72
N GLN A 154 -11.16 -25.08 13.81
CA GLN A 154 -12.18 -24.66 14.78
C GLN A 154 -13.37 -24.01 14.06
N PRO A 155 -14.14 -24.80 13.32
CA PRO A 155 -15.25 -24.28 12.55
C PRO A 155 -16.36 -23.74 13.48
N GLY A 156 -16.95 -22.60 13.06
CA GLY A 156 -18.10 -22.02 13.73
C GLY A 156 -17.79 -21.21 14.99
N ALA A 157 -16.53 -20.86 15.26
CA ALA A 157 -16.20 -19.92 16.33
C ALA A 157 -16.86 -18.55 16.07
N PHE A 158 -17.51 -18.00 17.12
CA PHE A 158 -18.19 -16.71 17.05
C PHE A 158 -17.71 -15.82 18.19
N VAL A 159 -17.22 -14.62 17.85
CA VAL A 159 -16.70 -13.62 18.79
C VAL A 159 -17.42 -12.30 18.57
N GLU A 160 -17.92 -11.68 19.65
CA GLU A 160 -18.37 -10.28 19.63
C GLU A 160 -17.37 -9.44 20.44
N LEU A 161 -16.97 -8.28 19.90
CA LEU A 161 -16.11 -7.34 20.60
C LEU A 161 -16.62 -5.89 20.46
N PRO A 162 -16.47 -5.05 21.49
CA PRO A 162 -16.75 -3.64 21.36
C PRO A 162 -15.60 -2.94 20.63
N TYR A 163 -15.92 -1.94 19.82
CA TYR A 163 -15.00 -0.91 19.38
C TYR A 163 -15.42 0.41 20.04
N TYR A 164 -14.50 1.02 20.78
CA TYR A 164 -14.81 2.23 21.54
C TYR A 164 -14.62 3.48 20.68
N THR A 165 -15.68 4.25 20.50
CA THR A 165 -15.73 5.50 19.72
C THR A 165 -16.59 6.54 20.42
N ASP A 166 -16.25 7.82 20.29
CA ASP A 166 -16.99 8.93 20.91
C ASP A 166 -18.41 9.09 20.34
N GLN A 167 -18.65 8.65 19.12
CA GLN A 167 -19.92 8.76 18.44
C GLN A 167 -20.36 7.42 17.81
N PRO A 168 -20.70 6.40 18.62
CA PRO A 168 -21.09 5.11 18.10
C PRO A 168 -22.39 5.21 17.26
N LYS A 169 -22.34 4.71 16.02
CA LYS A 169 -23.49 4.63 15.12
C LYS A 169 -23.91 3.18 14.92
N PRO A 170 -25.21 2.90 14.86
CA PRO A 170 -25.73 1.53 14.76
C PRO A 170 -25.49 0.86 13.41
N ASP A 171 -25.10 1.62 12.38
CA ASP A 171 -24.83 1.20 11.01
C ASP A 171 -23.31 1.22 10.67
N GLU A 172 -22.44 1.30 11.67
CA GLU A 172 -20.99 1.18 11.55
C GLU A 172 -20.44 -0.14 12.10
N VAL A 173 -21.29 -1.15 12.23
CA VAL A 173 -20.86 -2.50 12.62
C VAL A 173 -20.04 -3.15 11.52
N GLN A 174 -18.95 -3.83 11.91
CA GLN A 174 -18.13 -4.64 11.01
C GLN A 174 -18.26 -6.12 11.36
N CYS A 175 -18.20 -6.99 10.33
CA CYS A 175 -18.24 -8.44 10.52
C CYS A 175 -17.22 -9.13 9.64
N ALA A 176 -16.24 -9.80 10.24
CA ALA A 176 -15.27 -10.62 9.53
C ALA A 176 -15.67 -12.10 9.57
N LEU A 177 -15.54 -12.77 8.43
CA LEU A 177 -15.65 -14.22 8.28
C LEU A 177 -14.32 -14.76 7.77
N ALA A 178 -13.79 -15.83 8.37
CA ALA A 178 -12.53 -16.42 7.89
C ALA A 178 -12.58 -17.94 7.79
N TRP A 179 -11.78 -18.46 6.84
CA TRP A 179 -11.60 -19.89 6.57
C TRP A 179 -10.13 -20.20 6.37
N TYR A 180 -9.70 -21.42 6.74
CA TYR A 180 -8.39 -21.93 6.32
C TYR A 180 -8.47 -22.41 4.88
N THR A 181 -7.43 -22.12 4.09
CA THR A 181 -7.38 -22.51 2.67
C THR A 181 -6.60 -23.79 2.42
N GLY A 182 -5.89 -24.29 3.43
CA GLY A 182 -5.09 -25.50 3.38
C GLY A 182 -3.70 -25.30 4.00
N ALA A 183 -2.71 -26.00 3.49
CA ALA A 183 -1.33 -25.89 3.94
C ALA A 183 -0.52 -24.95 3.03
N PHE A 184 0.40 -24.17 3.60
CA PHE A 184 1.35 -23.32 2.86
C PHE A 184 2.11 -24.07 1.76
N ALA A 185 2.54 -25.31 2.05
CA ALA A 185 3.34 -26.13 1.12
C ALA A 185 2.58 -26.53 -0.15
N ASP A 186 1.23 -26.53 -0.13
CA ASP A 186 0.40 -26.81 -1.31
C ASP A 186 0.25 -25.55 -2.19
N ARG A 187 1.35 -25.13 -2.83
CA ARG A 187 1.40 -23.89 -3.62
C ARG A 187 0.45 -23.87 -4.80
N GLU A 188 0.17 -25.05 -5.38
CA GLU A 188 -0.82 -25.16 -6.47
C GLU A 188 -2.22 -24.82 -5.98
N ARG A 189 -2.60 -25.32 -4.80
CA ARG A 189 -3.88 -24.98 -4.18
C ARG A 189 -3.94 -23.51 -3.78
N GLN A 190 -2.88 -22.96 -3.18
CA GLN A 190 -2.89 -21.55 -2.74
C GLN A 190 -2.97 -20.58 -3.92
N LEU A 191 -2.21 -20.79 -4.99
CA LEU A 191 -2.34 -20.01 -6.22
C LEU A 191 -3.73 -20.20 -6.87
N GLY A 192 -4.27 -21.40 -6.82
CA GLY A 192 -5.64 -21.67 -7.28
C GLY A 192 -6.70 -20.93 -6.45
N VAL A 193 -6.52 -20.78 -5.15
CA VAL A 193 -7.38 -19.95 -4.28
C VAL A 193 -7.27 -18.50 -4.68
N GLU A 194 -6.07 -17.95 -4.85
CA GLU A 194 -5.85 -16.56 -5.28
C GLU A 194 -6.58 -16.25 -6.61
N ILE A 195 -6.42 -17.11 -7.61
CA ILE A 195 -7.10 -16.99 -8.91
C ILE A 195 -8.62 -17.05 -8.74
N LEU A 196 -9.13 -18.00 -7.94
CA LEU A 196 -10.56 -18.13 -7.68
C LEU A 196 -11.13 -16.88 -7.03
N LEU A 197 -10.45 -16.32 -6.03
CA LEU A 197 -10.86 -15.11 -5.34
C LEU A 197 -10.82 -13.89 -6.26
N GLY A 198 -9.77 -13.77 -7.09
CA GLY A 198 -9.68 -12.75 -8.14
C GLY A 198 -10.87 -12.82 -9.11
N ALA A 199 -11.23 -14.00 -9.57
CA ALA A 199 -12.38 -14.19 -10.44
C ALA A 199 -13.72 -13.81 -9.78
N LEU A 200 -13.91 -14.14 -8.51
CA LEU A 200 -15.23 -14.08 -7.86
C LEU A 200 -15.50 -12.81 -7.04
N LEU A 201 -14.45 -12.09 -6.61
CA LEU A 201 -14.56 -11.06 -5.56
C LEU A 201 -13.78 -9.78 -5.84
N SER A 202 -12.95 -9.69 -6.89
CA SER A 202 -12.04 -8.57 -7.12
C SER A 202 -12.74 -7.24 -7.39
N THR A 203 -13.89 -7.25 -8.03
CA THR A 203 -14.67 -6.05 -8.38
C THR A 203 -16.11 -6.16 -7.89
N ASN A 204 -16.83 -5.04 -7.79
CA ASN A 204 -18.25 -5.05 -7.41
C ASN A 204 -19.14 -5.81 -8.42
N SER A 205 -18.67 -5.99 -9.65
CA SER A 205 -19.34 -6.77 -10.69
C SER A 205 -18.97 -8.26 -10.69
N SER A 206 -17.96 -8.67 -9.91
CA SER A 206 -17.58 -10.08 -9.77
C SER A 206 -18.71 -10.90 -9.15
N PRO A 207 -18.97 -12.14 -9.61
CA PRO A 207 -20.23 -12.84 -9.36
C PRO A 207 -20.58 -12.99 -7.88
N LEU A 208 -19.63 -13.38 -7.04
CA LEU A 208 -19.89 -13.58 -5.62
C LEU A 208 -20.05 -12.23 -4.90
N LYS A 209 -19.19 -11.26 -5.17
CA LYS A 209 -19.29 -9.91 -4.58
C LYS A 209 -20.60 -9.23 -4.98
N ALA A 210 -20.97 -9.27 -6.25
CA ALA A 210 -22.23 -8.70 -6.75
C ALA A 210 -23.46 -9.33 -6.08
N ALA A 211 -23.48 -10.67 -5.93
CA ALA A 211 -24.57 -11.38 -5.24
C ALA A 211 -24.69 -10.98 -3.76
N LEU A 212 -23.55 -10.80 -3.08
CA LEU A 212 -23.52 -10.37 -1.67
C LEU A 212 -23.93 -8.90 -1.50
N LEU A 213 -23.49 -8.01 -2.37
CA LEU A 213 -23.91 -6.60 -2.36
C LEU A 213 -25.40 -6.44 -2.62
N ALA A 214 -26.00 -7.30 -3.45
CA ALA A 214 -27.45 -7.31 -3.73
C ALA A 214 -28.31 -7.64 -2.50
N GLU A 215 -27.76 -8.36 -1.49
CA GLU A 215 -28.44 -8.64 -0.22
C GLU A 215 -28.53 -7.38 0.69
N GLN A 216 -27.82 -6.29 0.40
CA GLN A 216 -27.84 -5.01 1.12
C GLN A 216 -27.58 -5.13 2.62
N LEU A 217 -26.66 -6.01 3.02
CA LEU A 217 -26.34 -6.25 4.44
C LEU A 217 -25.42 -5.17 5.04
N GLY A 218 -24.69 -4.45 4.22
CA GLY A 218 -23.77 -3.39 4.60
C GLY A 218 -23.40 -2.51 3.40
N ALA A 219 -22.47 -1.61 3.60
CA ALA A 219 -22.02 -0.65 2.58
C ALA A 219 -21.01 -1.25 1.59
N ASP A 220 -20.11 -2.13 2.07
CA ASP A 220 -19.09 -2.79 1.25
C ASP A 220 -18.70 -4.17 1.80
N ILE A 221 -18.01 -4.94 0.94
CA ILE A 221 -17.44 -6.23 1.28
C ILE A 221 -16.00 -6.25 0.76
N ASP A 222 -15.05 -6.33 1.69
CA ASP A 222 -13.64 -6.49 1.37
C ASP A 222 -13.23 -7.96 1.44
N ILE A 223 -12.13 -8.28 0.76
CA ILE A 223 -11.52 -9.59 0.73
C ILE A 223 -10.09 -9.50 1.25
N GLY A 224 -9.70 -10.47 2.08
CA GLY A 224 -8.32 -10.71 2.49
C GLY A 224 -7.90 -12.14 2.15
N PHE A 225 -6.70 -12.30 1.64
CA PHE A 225 -6.07 -13.60 1.46
C PHE A 225 -4.62 -13.51 1.97
N ASP A 226 -4.33 -14.23 3.05
CA ASP A 226 -2.98 -14.33 3.62
C ASP A 226 -2.42 -15.73 3.38
N ASP A 227 -1.51 -15.82 2.40
CA ASP A 227 -0.79 -17.04 2.07
C ASP A 227 0.65 -17.06 2.64
N SER A 228 0.99 -16.10 3.49
CA SER A 228 2.32 -15.97 4.11
C SER A 228 2.49 -16.81 5.39
N THR A 229 1.43 -17.39 5.91
CA THR A 229 1.42 -18.21 7.13
C THR A 229 1.50 -19.70 6.80
N LEU A 230 1.91 -20.54 7.78
CA LEU A 230 1.97 -22.01 7.62
C LEU A 230 0.60 -22.61 7.23
N GLN A 231 -0.46 -21.95 7.64
CA GLN A 231 -1.83 -22.31 7.33
C GLN A 231 -2.56 -21.06 6.82
N PRO A 232 -2.56 -20.84 5.50
CA PRO A 232 -3.14 -19.67 4.87
C PRO A 232 -4.64 -19.51 5.14
N THR A 233 -5.10 -18.26 5.13
CA THR A 233 -6.47 -17.87 5.44
C THR A 233 -7.11 -17.02 4.35
N LEU A 234 -8.41 -17.23 4.15
CA LEU A 234 -9.31 -16.39 3.39
C LEU A 234 -10.21 -15.63 4.36
N GLU A 235 -10.41 -14.33 4.12
CA GLU A 235 -11.26 -13.47 4.91
C GLU A 235 -12.26 -12.71 4.02
N LEU A 236 -13.50 -12.57 4.52
CA LEU A 236 -14.50 -11.66 3.96
C LEU A 236 -14.93 -10.70 5.05
N LEU A 237 -14.83 -9.40 4.79
CA LEU A 237 -15.13 -8.34 5.73
C LEU A 237 -16.31 -7.50 5.24
N LEU A 238 -17.43 -7.60 5.95
CA LEU A 238 -18.62 -6.76 5.75
C LEU A 238 -18.48 -5.47 6.54
N ARG A 239 -18.60 -4.32 5.88
CA ARG A 239 -18.49 -2.97 6.44
C ARG A 239 -19.80 -2.21 6.40
N GLY A 240 -19.98 -1.30 7.35
CA GLY A 240 -21.13 -0.41 7.38
C GLY A 240 -22.45 -1.18 7.54
N ALA A 241 -22.48 -2.17 8.42
CA ALA A 241 -23.63 -3.01 8.69
C ALA A 241 -24.35 -2.63 9.99
N THR A 242 -25.58 -3.11 10.16
CA THR A 242 -26.21 -3.20 11.47
C THR A 242 -25.90 -4.55 12.12
N VAL A 243 -26.09 -4.67 13.44
CA VAL A 243 -25.91 -5.96 14.16
C VAL A 243 -26.76 -7.08 13.54
N ASP A 244 -28.01 -6.79 13.18
CA ASP A 244 -28.91 -7.76 12.58
C ASP A 244 -28.50 -8.18 11.17
N SER A 245 -27.98 -7.25 10.36
CA SER A 245 -27.43 -7.55 9.03
C SER A 245 -26.13 -8.34 9.12
N ALA A 246 -25.23 -7.94 10.00
CA ALA A 246 -23.94 -8.60 10.21
C ALA A 246 -24.10 -10.07 10.64
N ARG A 247 -25.08 -10.39 11.50
CA ARG A 247 -25.39 -11.76 11.90
C ARG A 247 -25.91 -12.66 10.77
N LYS A 248 -26.43 -12.08 9.69
CA LYS A 248 -26.90 -12.80 8.49
C LYS A 248 -25.78 -13.07 7.47
N PHE A 249 -24.64 -12.42 7.62
CA PHE A 249 -23.59 -12.40 6.60
C PHE A 249 -23.08 -13.80 6.23
N ALA A 250 -22.74 -14.63 7.21
CA ALA A 250 -22.30 -16.02 6.96
C ALA A 250 -23.35 -16.85 6.20
N THR A 251 -24.64 -16.65 6.49
CA THR A 251 -25.74 -17.32 5.78
C THR A 251 -25.87 -16.81 4.34
N ALA A 252 -25.69 -15.51 4.12
CA ALA A 252 -25.73 -14.91 2.78
C ALA A 252 -24.55 -15.41 1.92
N VAL A 253 -23.34 -15.48 2.48
CA VAL A 253 -22.18 -16.05 1.79
C VAL A 253 -22.44 -17.49 1.38
N ARG A 254 -22.92 -18.34 2.31
CA ARG A 254 -23.26 -19.73 2.00
C ARG A 254 -24.27 -19.83 0.85
N LYS A 255 -25.36 -19.06 0.93
CA LYS A 255 -26.40 -19.03 -0.11
C LYS A 255 -25.82 -18.62 -1.47
N ALA A 256 -24.99 -17.56 -1.52
CA ALA A 256 -24.40 -17.07 -2.76
C ALA A 256 -23.43 -18.10 -3.39
N VAL A 257 -22.62 -18.77 -2.57
CA VAL A 257 -21.74 -19.87 -3.00
C VAL A 257 -22.55 -21.05 -3.52
N ASP A 258 -23.60 -21.46 -2.81
CA ASP A 258 -24.46 -22.58 -3.24
C ASP A 258 -25.18 -22.29 -4.57
N GLU A 259 -25.62 -21.05 -4.81
CA GLU A 259 -26.20 -20.65 -6.10
C GLU A 259 -25.17 -20.66 -7.22
N LEU A 260 -23.97 -20.12 -6.97
CA LEU A 260 -22.88 -20.13 -7.94
C LEU A 260 -22.45 -21.57 -8.31
N LEU A 261 -22.41 -22.48 -7.37
CA LEU A 261 -22.09 -23.89 -7.62
C LEU A 261 -23.17 -24.64 -8.45
N LYS A 262 -24.42 -24.15 -8.50
CA LYS A 262 -25.47 -24.71 -9.37
C LYS A 262 -25.30 -24.31 -10.84
N THR A 263 -24.80 -23.11 -11.08
CA THR A 263 -24.57 -22.55 -12.43
C THR A 263 -23.21 -22.87 -12.99
N GLY A 264 -22.24 -23.19 -12.09
CA GLY A 264 -20.81 -23.27 -12.39
C GLY A 264 -20.16 -21.88 -12.48
N ILE A 265 -18.86 -21.82 -12.26
CA ILE A 265 -18.09 -20.60 -12.44
C ILE A 265 -17.82 -20.39 -13.94
N PRO A 266 -18.07 -19.18 -14.51
CA PRO A 266 -17.79 -18.95 -15.93
C PRO A 266 -16.31 -19.19 -16.26
N HIS A 267 -16.05 -20.02 -17.27
CA HIS A 267 -14.70 -20.42 -17.67
C HIS A 267 -13.82 -19.23 -18.08
N ASP A 268 -14.38 -18.30 -18.85
CA ASP A 268 -13.70 -17.10 -19.32
C ASP A 268 -13.26 -16.18 -18.16
N LEU A 269 -14.04 -16.10 -17.11
CA LEU A 269 -13.72 -15.34 -15.89
C LEU A 269 -12.51 -15.93 -15.13
N LEU A 270 -12.49 -17.25 -14.96
CA LEU A 270 -11.34 -17.95 -14.35
C LEU A 270 -10.09 -17.85 -15.23
N LEU A 271 -10.25 -17.96 -16.55
CA LEU A 271 -9.14 -17.79 -17.50
C LEU A 271 -8.55 -16.37 -17.43
N ALA A 272 -9.41 -15.35 -17.31
CA ALA A 272 -8.99 -13.96 -17.16
C ALA A 272 -8.17 -13.77 -15.87
N ALA A 273 -8.68 -14.23 -14.71
CA ALA A 273 -7.99 -14.15 -13.43
C ALA A 273 -6.66 -14.94 -13.42
N LEU A 274 -6.61 -16.10 -14.10
CA LEU A 274 -5.38 -16.87 -14.24
C LEU A 274 -4.34 -16.14 -15.10
N ASN A 275 -4.76 -15.50 -16.19
CA ASN A 275 -3.86 -14.71 -17.05
C ASN A 275 -3.32 -13.48 -16.30
N GLU A 276 -4.16 -12.82 -15.52
CA GLU A 276 -3.78 -11.66 -14.70
C GLU A 276 -2.74 -12.08 -13.62
N ALA A 277 -2.99 -13.15 -12.89
CA ALA A 277 -2.06 -13.69 -11.89
C ALA A 277 -0.71 -14.12 -12.52
N GLU A 278 -0.74 -14.79 -13.70
CA GLU A 278 0.48 -15.16 -14.43
C GLU A 278 1.25 -13.91 -14.88
N PHE A 279 0.56 -12.89 -15.39
CA PHE A 279 1.18 -11.63 -15.79
C PHE A 279 1.79 -10.91 -14.58
N ALA A 280 1.06 -10.79 -13.49
CA ALA A 280 1.55 -10.18 -12.23
C ALA A 280 2.80 -10.89 -11.68
N SER A 281 2.91 -12.22 -11.86
CA SER A 281 4.10 -12.97 -11.47
C SER A 281 5.33 -12.65 -12.33
N LEU A 282 5.13 -12.21 -13.56
CA LEU A 282 6.21 -11.81 -14.50
C LEU A 282 6.56 -10.32 -14.34
N GLU A 283 5.59 -9.50 -14.03
CA GLU A 283 5.74 -8.06 -13.81
C GLU A 283 6.01 -7.80 -12.34
N ARG A 284 7.26 -7.60 -11.99
CA ARG A 284 7.64 -7.30 -10.61
C ARG A 284 7.29 -5.85 -10.28
N PRO A 285 6.32 -5.58 -9.38
CA PRO A 285 5.98 -4.21 -9.01
C PRO A 285 7.18 -3.52 -8.34
N GLY A 286 7.55 -2.34 -8.84
CA GLY A 286 8.77 -1.61 -8.47
C GLY A 286 8.79 -0.97 -7.08
N SER A 287 7.95 -1.41 -6.14
CA SER A 287 7.93 -0.91 -4.75
C SER A 287 9.14 -1.37 -3.93
N LEU A 288 9.71 -2.54 -4.26
CA LEU A 288 10.91 -3.09 -3.65
C LEU A 288 11.92 -3.50 -4.74
N PRO A 289 13.25 -3.43 -4.47
CA PRO A 289 14.23 -4.03 -5.35
C PRO A 289 14.00 -5.54 -5.52
N ASP A 290 14.16 -6.07 -6.74
CA ASP A 290 13.93 -7.48 -7.07
C ASP A 290 14.62 -8.45 -6.10
N GLY A 291 15.88 -8.16 -5.76
CA GLY A 291 16.65 -8.99 -4.83
C GLY A 291 16.10 -9.00 -3.42
N VAL A 292 15.44 -7.92 -2.97
CA VAL A 292 14.77 -7.87 -1.67
C VAL A 292 13.51 -8.73 -1.70
N LEU A 293 12.71 -8.65 -2.77
CA LEU A 293 11.52 -9.48 -2.94
C LEU A 293 11.89 -10.98 -3.00
N ASP A 294 12.90 -11.34 -3.80
CA ASP A 294 13.40 -12.72 -3.86
C ASP A 294 13.93 -13.22 -2.51
N ALA A 295 14.61 -12.35 -1.73
CA ALA A 295 15.08 -12.68 -0.40
C ALA A 295 13.91 -12.94 0.59
N ILE A 296 12.85 -12.14 0.55
CA ILE A 296 11.64 -12.35 1.36
C ILE A 296 10.96 -13.66 0.98
N ASN A 297 10.78 -13.94 -0.32
CA ASN A 297 10.18 -15.18 -0.81
C ASN A 297 11.01 -16.41 -0.40
N ALA A 298 12.34 -16.33 -0.53
CA ALA A 298 13.23 -17.39 -0.09
C ALA A 298 13.16 -17.65 1.42
N ALA A 299 13.13 -16.57 2.24
CA ALA A 299 13.01 -16.68 3.69
C ALA A 299 11.64 -17.29 4.09
N THR A 300 10.56 -16.91 3.43
CA THR A 300 9.20 -17.44 3.68
C THR A 300 9.12 -18.93 3.34
N GLY A 301 9.59 -19.33 2.16
CA GLY A 301 9.66 -20.74 1.77
C GLY A 301 10.48 -21.57 2.75
N TRP A 302 11.67 -21.09 3.11
CA TRP A 302 12.54 -21.75 4.08
C TRP A 302 11.92 -21.85 5.48
N LEU A 303 11.25 -20.79 5.95
CA LEU A 303 10.64 -20.75 7.26
C LEU A 303 9.61 -21.87 7.44
N HIS A 304 8.73 -22.06 6.47
CA HIS A 304 7.59 -22.97 6.57
C HIS A 304 7.90 -24.40 6.13
N THR A 305 8.82 -24.59 5.15
CA THR A 305 9.07 -25.91 4.56
C THR A 305 10.52 -26.37 4.65
N GLY A 306 11.46 -25.45 4.89
CA GLY A 306 12.90 -25.68 4.78
C GLY A 306 13.44 -25.52 3.34
N ASP A 307 12.56 -25.27 2.37
CA ASP A 307 12.92 -25.05 0.95
C ASP A 307 12.86 -23.56 0.60
N ALA A 308 14.03 -22.93 0.47
CA ALA A 308 14.13 -21.51 0.10
C ALA A 308 13.78 -21.24 -1.38
N ALA A 309 13.71 -22.27 -2.24
CA ALA A 309 13.38 -22.10 -3.64
C ALA A 309 11.88 -22.25 -3.95
N LEU A 310 11.07 -22.64 -2.98
CA LEU A 310 9.67 -22.99 -3.16
C LEU A 310 8.83 -21.89 -3.84
N LEU A 311 9.07 -20.61 -3.48
CA LEU A 311 8.33 -19.46 -4.02
C LEU A 311 9.04 -18.78 -5.20
N LEU A 312 10.22 -19.26 -5.63
CA LEU A 312 11.00 -18.63 -6.69
C LEU A 312 10.69 -19.17 -8.11
N HIS A 313 9.91 -20.24 -8.20
CA HIS A 313 9.61 -20.94 -9.46
C HIS A 313 8.12 -21.25 -9.57
N THR A 314 7.37 -20.37 -10.24
CA THR A 314 5.90 -20.45 -10.36
C THR A 314 5.40 -20.95 -11.73
N ASP A 315 6.24 -20.95 -12.77
CA ASP A 315 5.84 -21.26 -14.15
C ASP A 315 5.07 -22.59 -14.30
N LYS A 316 5.53 -23.65 -13.57
CA LYS A 316 4.87 -24.96 -13.61
C LYS A 316 3.50 -24.97 -12.94
N LEU A 317 3.27 -24.09 -11.97
CA LEU A 317 2.00 -23.97 -11.27
C LEU A 317 0.93 -23.41 -12.20
N PHE A 318 1.24 -22.37 -12.97
CA PHE A 318 0.31 -21.81 -13.95
C PHE A 318 -0.06 -22.82 -15.04
N ALA A 319 0.91 -23.58 -15.55
CA ALA A 319 0.63 -24.65 -16.53
C ALA A 319 -0.30 -25.74 -15.96
N ALA A 320 -0.08 -26.15 -14.70
CA ALA A 320 -0.95 -27.13 -14.02
C ALA A 320 -2.36 -26.57 -13.81
N LEU A 321 -2.48 -25.30 -13.37
CA LEU A 321 -3.78 -24.67 -13.13
C LEU A 321 -4.57 -24.44 -14.42
N ARG A 322 -3.92 -24.20 -15.57
CA ARG A 322 -4.60 -24.18 -16.88
C ARG A 322 -5.22 -25.53 -17.20
N SER A 323 -4.52 -26.64 -16.94
CA SER A 323 -5.10 -27.97 -17.16
C SER A 323 -6.28 -28.21 -16.21
N LYS A 324 -6.16 -27.82 -14.95
CA LYS A 324 -7.23 -27.94 -13.95
C LYS A 324 -8.46 -27.06 -14.25
N LEU A 325 -8.27 -25.93 -14.90
CA LEU A 325 -9.35 -25.09 -15.38
C LEU A 325 -10.25 -25.86 -16.35
N GLU A 326 -9.65 -26.58 -17.32
CA GLU A 326 -10.39 -27.41 -18.28
C GLU A 326 -11.10 -28.62 -17.65
N GLU A 327 -10.60 -29.09 -16.50
CA GLU A 327 -11.16 -30.21 -15.73
C GLU A 327 -12.30 -29.80 -14.77
N GLY A 328 -12.62 -28.50 -14.64
CA GLY A 328 -13.63 -28.00 -13.70
C GLY A 328 -13.21 -28.09 -12.23
N TRP A 329 -11.93 -28.11 -11.95
CA TRP A 329 -11.38 -28.21 -10.60
C TRP A 329 -11.75 -27.01 -9.70
N PHE A 330 -11.91 -25.82 -10.25
CA PHE A 330 -12.22 -24.60 -9.50
C PHE A 330 -13.60 -24.66 -8.82
N ASP A 331 -14.61 -25.33 -9.42
CA ASP A 331 -15.90 -25.55 -8.74
C ASP A 331 -15.75 -26.48 -7.51
N THR A 332 -14.83 -27.44 -7.58
CA THR A 332 -14.51 -28.30 -6.44
C THR A 332 -13.78 -27.51 -5.36
N LEU A 333 -12.81 -26.68 -5.74
CA LEU A 333 -12.07 -25.80 -4.84
C LEU A 333 -13.02 -24.82 -4.11
N LEU A 334 -13.94 -24.17 -4.84
CA LEU A 334 -14.95 -23.29 -4.25
C LEU A 334 -15.81 -24.01 -3.20
N ARG A 335 -16.28 -25.21 -3.55
CA ARG A 335 -17.08 -26.03 -2.61
C ARG A 335 -16.29 -26.38 -1.35
N GLU A 336 -15.05 -26.81 -1.49
CA GLU A 336 -14.19 -27.19 -0.38
C GLU A 336 -13.86 -26.03 0.54
N LEU A 337 -13.53 -24.87 -0.02
CA LEU A 337 -13.18 -23.65 0.74
C LEU A 337 -14.32 -23.20 1.66
N PHE A 338 -15.54 -23.17 1.14
CA PHE A 338 -16.69 -22.68 1.89
C PHE A 338 -17.53 -23.76 2.56
N ALA A 339 -17.13 -25.07 2.48
CA ALA A 339 -17.83 -26.15 3.16
C ALA A 339 -17.77 -26.04 4.69
N PRO A 340 -16.64 -25.72 5.34
CA PRO A 340 -16.60 -25.49 6.78
C PRO A 340 -17.40 -24.25 7.18
N ALA A 341 -17.94 -24.23 8.40
CA ALA A 341 -18.45 -22.99 8.98
C ALA A 341 -17.29 -22.02 9.24
N PRO A 342 -17.42 -20.72 8.91
CA PRO A 342 -16.35 -19.75 9.15
C PRO A 342 -16.15 -19.48 10.64
N VAL A 343 -14.95 -19.03 10.98
CA VAL A 343 -14.76 -18.22 12.18
C VAL A 343 -15.39 -16.85 11.91
N GLN A 344 -16.22 -16.38 12.84
CA GLN A 344 -16.94 -15.12 12.69
C GLN A 344 -16.60 -14.18 13.83
N VAL A 345 -16.21 -12.95 13.51
CA VAL A 345 -15.97 -11.88 14.47
C VAL A 345 -16.87 -10.69 14.15
N LEU A 346 -17.63 -10.25 15.14
CA LEU A 346 -18.54 -9.12 15.06
C LEU A 346 -18.03 -7.99 15.93
N GLN A 347 -17.70 -6.85 15.32
CA GLN A 347 -17.24 -5.65 16.02
C GLN A 347 -18.34 -4.60 16.07
N ILE A 348 -18.64 -4.14 17.29
CA ILE A 348 -19.79 -3.26 17.57
C ILE A 348 -19.30 -1.92 18.13
N PRO A 349 -19.58 -0.78 17.47
CA PRO A 349 -19.27 0.56 17.98
C PRO A 349 -19.91 0.79 19.35
N THR A 350 -19.12 1.27 20.33
CA THR A 350 -19.51 1.42 21.73
C THR A 350 -18.88 2.68 22.32
N ALA A 351 -19.56 3.39 23.23
CA ALA A 351 -19.05 4.59 23.87
C ALA A 351 -17.87 4.30 24.83
N PRO A 352 -16.81 5.17 24.89
CA PRO A 352 -15.56 4.91 25.57
C PRO A 352 -15.62 4.98 27.11
N LYS A 353 -14.59 4.39 27.77
CA LYS A 353 -14.25 4.60 29.18
C LYS A 353 -12.91 5.31 29.24
N ALA A 354 -12.79 6.35 30.11
CA ALA A 354 -11.62 7.23 30.19
C ALA A 354 -10.37 6.57 30.83
N GLU A 355 -9.16 6.84 30.29
CA GLU A 355 -7.84 6.49 30.89
C GLU A 355 -6.79 7.60 30.60
N ASP A 356 -5.70 7.67 31.44
CA ASP A 356 -4.69 8.75 31.50
C ASP A 356 -3.32 8.35 30.93
N THR A 357 -2.51 9.34 30.45
CA THR A 357 -1.15 9.16 29.84
C THR A 357 -0.10 10.12 30.39
N ALA A 358 1.22 9.77 30.33
CA ALA A 358 2.39 10.58 30.70
C ALA A 358 3.76 10.19 30.05
N ALA A 359 4.83 10.98 30.27
CA ALA A 359 6.02 11.19 29.43
C ALA A 359 7.36 10.47 29.85
N PRO A 360 8.46 10.44 29.00
CA PRO A 360 9.55 9.44 29.01
C PRO A 360 10.94 9.82 29.54
N VAL A 361 11.92 8.85 29.57
CA VAL A 361 13.32 8.94 30.05
C VAL A 361 14.35 8.43 29.02
N ARG A 362 15.58 8.94 29.00
CA ARG A 362 16.59 8.96 27.92
C ARG A 362 17.86 8.12 28.07
N THR A 363 18.50 7.66 26.95
CA THR A 363 19.88 7.12 26.89
C THR A 363 20.62 7.49 25.59
N ASP A 364 21.99 7.60 25.63
CA ASP A 364 22.86 7.99 24.51
C ASP A 364 23.77 6.82 24.05
N GLY A 365 23.79 6.47 22.76
CA GLY A 365 24.73 5.54 22.14
C GLY A 365 25.22 6.02 20.77
N LYS A 366 26.50 5.80 20.41
CA LYS A 366 27.06 6.16 19.09
C LYS A 366 27.52 4.93 18.33
N LEU A 367 27.10 4.83 17.04
CA LEU A 367 27.62 3.88 16.06
C LEU A 367 28.86 4.48 15.38
N VAL A 368 29.95 3.70 15.28
CA VAL A 368 31.17 4.10 14.57
C VAL A 368 31.35 3.17 13.36
N LEU A 369 31.30 3.73 12.14
CA LEU A 369 31.58 3.02 10.90
C LEU A 369 33.10 2.95 10.65
N GLU A 370 33.62 1.78 10.30
CA GLU A 370 35.05 1.62 10.00
C GLU A 370 35.44 2.29 8.66
N HIS A 371 34.52 2.34 7.69
CA HIS A 371 34.73 2.90 6.37
C HIS A 371 33.55 3.80 5.94
N PRO A 372 33.42 5.02 6.46
CA PRO A 372 32.36 5.93 6.04
C PRO A 372 32.47 6.24 4.53
N LEU A 373 31.33 6.33 3.85
CA LEU A 373 31.26 6.68 2.43
C LEU A 373 31.83 8.09 2.20
N THR A 374 32.52 8.25 1.08
CA THR A 374 33.04 9.54 0.58
C THR A 374 32.39 9.90 -0.74
N ALA A 375 32.50 11.17 -1.17
CA ALA A 375 32.01 11.61 -2.49
C ALA A 375 32.65 10.82 -3.67
N ALA A 376 33.81 10.18 -3.46
CA ALA A 376 34.47 9.35 -4.47
C ALA A 376 33.79 7.98 -4.66
N ASP A 377 33.03 7.52 -3.67
CA ASP A 377 32.29 6.26 -3.71
C ASP A 377 30.95 6.39 -4.45
N LEU A 378 30.50 7.62 -4.72
CA LEU A 378 29.30 7.91 -5.50
C LEU A 378 29.62 7.75 -6.99
N GLY A 379 29.02 6.75 -7.63
CA GLY A 379 29.10 6.55 -9.07
C GLY A 379 28.40 7.68 -9.85
N ALA A 380 28.75 7.83 -11.14
CA ALA A 380 27.95 8.65 -12.04
C ALA A 380 26.54 8.02 -12.18
N GLY A 381 25.50 8.79 -12.00
CA GLY A 381 24.12 8.32 -12.20
C GLY A 381 23.92 7.80 -13.64
N ASP A 382 23.01 6.84 -13.78
CA ASP A 382 22.65 6.26 -15.08
C ASP A 382 22.14 7.35 -16.03
N ALA A 383 22.56 7.26 -17.30
CA ALA A 383 22.05 8.15 -18.33
C ALA A 383 20.56 7.94 -18.53
N THR A 384 19.78 9.00 -18.53
CA THR A 384 18.35 8.94 -18.84
C THR A 384 18.15 8.32 -20.22
N PRO A 385 17.33 7.24 -20.35
CA PRO A 385 17.04 6.65 -21.64
C PRO A 385 16.48 7.69 -22.60
N GLN A 386 17.04 7.80 -23.79
CA GLN A 386 16.55 8.71 -24.82
C GLN A 386 15.44 8.04 -25.61
N GLY A 387 14.22 8.60 -25.52
CA GLY A 387 13.10 8.27 -26.38
C GLY A 387 13.08 9.05 -27.68
N SER A 388 12.28 8.62 -28.63
CA SER A 388 11.93 9.40 -29.84
C SER A 388 10.50 9.90 -29.77
N ALA A 389 10.23 11.05 -30.42
CA ALA A 389 8.90 11.64 -30.48
C ALA A 389 8.49 11.91 -31.94
N GLU A 390 7.23 11.62 -32.28
CA GLU A 390 6.65 11.94 -33.59
C GLU A 390 5.20 12.38 -33.45
N GLN A 391 4.64 13.02 -34.50
CA GLN A 391 3.22 13.39 -34.56
C GLN A 391 2.45 12.34 -35.38
N LEU A 392 1.41 11.76 -34.79
CA LEU A 392 0.59 10.72 -35.43
C LEU A 392 -0.87 10.84 -35.02
N ALA A 393 -1.79 10.87 -35.98
CA ALA A 393 -3.24 10.85 -35.76
C ALA A 393 -3.75 11.92 -34.77
N GLY A 394 -3.10 13.09 -34.72
CA GLY A 394 -3.44 14.18 -33.81
C GLY A 394 -2.88 14.01 -32.38
N ALA A 395 -2.03 13.02 -32.16
CA ALA A 395 -1.32 12.79 -30.90
C ALA A 395 0.19 12.93 -31.06
N THR A 396 0.90 13.21 -29.95
CA THR A 396 2.34 13.07 -29.86
C THR A 396 2.66 11.63 -29.42
N LEU A 397 3.30 10.85 -30.29
CA LEU A 397 3.73 9.49 -29.97
C LEU A 397 5.17 9.53 -29.46
N LEU A 398 5.38 9.04 -28.24
CA LEU A 398 6.69 8.87 -27.59
C LEU A 398 7.05 7.37 -27.58
N ARG A 399 8.27 7.05 -28.01
CA ARG A 399 8.77 5.69 -27.94
C ARG A 399 9.96 5.59 -26.98
N HIS A 400 9.91 4.60 -26.13
CA HIS A 400 11.02 4.17 -25.27
C HIS A 400 11.34 2.71 -25.60
N PRO A 401 12.55 2.42 -26.14
CA PRO A 401 12.91 1.04 -26.49
C PRO A 401 12.98 0.16 -25.25
N SER A 402 12.28 -0.97 -25.25
CA SER A 402 12.38 -2.00 -24.24
C SER A 402 12.14 -3.38 -24.83
N ALA A 403 12.58 -4.44 -24.13
CA ALA A 403 12.28 -5.83 -24.45
C ALA A 403 11.43 -6.41 -23.31
N GLY A 404 10.52 -7.33 -23.63
CA GLY A 404 9.62 -7.94 -22.67
C GLY A 404 8.20 -7.39 -22.75
N SER A 405 7.59 -7.09 -21.62
CA SER A 405 6.25 -6.51 -21.56
C SER A 405 6.18 -5.13 -22.21
N LEU A 406 5.05 -4.81 -22.83
CA LEU A 406 4.78 -3.49 -23.38
C LEU A 406 4.02 -2.64 -22.36
N TYR A 407 4.36 -1.35 -22.31
CA TYR A 407 3.60 -0.35 -21.54
C TYR A 407 3.10 0.71 -22.54
N LEU A 408 1.78 0.81 -22.68
CA LEU A 408 1.10 1.73 -23.56
C LEU A 408 0.24 2.69 -22.75
N ASN A 409 0.66 3.96 -22.69
CA ASN A 409 -0.04 4.97 -21.91
C ASN A 409 -0.57 6.10 -22.78
N PHE A 410 -1.78 6.56 -22.47
CA PHE A 410 -2.47 7.67 -23.13
C PHE A 410 -2.67 8.82 -22.15
N TYR A 411 -2.01 9.96 -22.38
CA TYR A 411 -2.01 11.13 -21.49
C TYR A 411 -2.82 12.28 -22.10
N TYR A 412 -3.99 12.57 -21.56
CA TYR A 412 -4.82 13.71 -21.97
C TYR A 412 -4.50 14.92 -21.11
N ASP A 413 -4.14 16.04 -21.75
CA ASP A 413 -3.80 17.28 -21.08
C ASP A 413 -5.00 17.94 -20.39
N LEU A 414 -4.87 18.27 -19.12
CA LEU A 414 -5.91 18.89 -18.31
C LEU A 414 -5.68 20.39 -18.03
N GLY A 415 -4.80 21.04 -18.76
CA GLY A 415 -4.49 22.47 -18.55
C GLY A 415 -5.65 23.44 -18.72
N THR A 416 -6.77 22.98 -19.33
CA THR A 416 -8.01 23.76 -19.50
C THR A 416 -9.13 23.36 -18.53
N VAL A 417 -8.87 22.40 -17.64
CA VAL A 417 -9.83 21.88 -16.67
C VAL A 417 -9.85 22.77 -15.43
N THR A 418 -11.03 23.05 -14.90
CA THR A 418 -11.16 23.81 -13.64
C THR A 418 -10.87 22.92 -12.43
N PRO A 419 -10.55 23.49 -11.25
CA PRO A 419 -10.34 22.70 -10.02
C PRO A 419 -11.56 21.85 -9.63
N GLU A 420 -12.78 22.36 -9.84
CA GLU A 420 -13.99 21.59 -9.62
C GLU A 420 -14.10 20.41 -10.60
N GLU A 421 -13.82 20.63 -11.88
CA GLU A 421 -13.86 19.56 -12.90
C GLU A 421 -12.79 18.49 -12.66
N LEU A 422 -11.68 18.85 -12.04
CA LEU A 422 -10.62 17.91 -11.70
C LEU A 422 -11.12 16.85 -10.69
N GLN A 423 -11.92 17.25 -9.69
CA GLN A 423 -12.55 16.31 -8.73
C GLN A 423 -13.51 15.34 -9.43
N TYR A 424 -14.29 15.82 -10.40
CA TYR A 424 -15.15 14.93 -11.19
C TYR A 424 -14.36 13.97 -12.07
N LEU A 425 -13.24 14.41 -12.65
CA LEU A 425 -12.37 13.51 -13.43
C LEU A 425 -11.67 12.47 -12.54
N ASN A 426 -11.32 12.83 -11.31
CA ASN A 426 -10.83 11.87 -10.34
C ASN A 426 -11.88 10.81 -10.02
N LEU A 427 -13.10 11.24 -9.70
CA LEU A 427 -14.21 10.31 -9.46
C LEU A 427 -14.53 9.46 -10.71
N LEU A 428 -14.38 10.02 -11.92
CA LEU A 428 -14.56 9.26 -13.16
C LEU A 428 -13.66 8.04 -13.20
N THR A 429 -12.37 8.17 -12.77
CA THR A 429 -11.43 7.05 -12.81
C THR A 429 -11.84 5.91 -11.89
N ASP A 430 -12.51 6.20 -10.77
CA ASP A 430 -13.01 5.20 -9.83
C ASP A 430 -14.29 4.50 -10.31
N VAL A 431 -15.13 5.18 -11.11
CA VAL A 431 -16.43 4.63 -11.52
C VAL A 431 -16.38 3.90 -12.87
N LEU A 432 -15.34 4.07 -13.68
CA LEU A 432 -15.25 3.46 -15.01
C LEU A 432 -15.36 1.93 -14.97
N ASP A 433 -14.84 1.28 -13.94
CA ASP A 433 -14.84 -0.19 -13.79
C ASP A 433 -16.21 -0.77 -13.38
N GLU A 434 -17.12 0.10 -12.96
CA GLU A 434 -18.43 -0.27 -12.44
C GLU A 434 -19.57 -0.10 -13.45
N LEU A 435 -19.25 0.41 -14.65
CA LEU A 435 -20.25 0.86 -15.63
C LEU A 435 -20.18 0.07 -16.94
N ASP A 436 -21.36 -0.18 -17.52
CA ASP A 436 -21.50 -0.85 -18.80
C ASP A 436 -21.07 0.06 -19.98
N THR A 437 -20.73 -0.58 -21.09
CA THR A 437 -20.66 0.04 -22.42
C THR A 437 -21.84 -0.44 -23.28
N PRO A 438 -22.07 0.13 -24.45
CA PRO A 438 -23.08 -0.39 -25.38
C PRO A 438 -22.81 -1.82 -25.87
N ALA A 439 -21.55 -2.26 -25.84
CA ALA A 439 -21.12 -3.58 -26.32
C ALA A 439 -21.01 -4.62 -25.21
N HIS A 440 -20.58 -4.21 -24.01
CA HIS A 440 -20.28 -5.13 -22.90
C HIS A 440 -20.82 -4.60 -21.57
N THR A 441 -21.23 -5.51 -20.68
CA THR A 441 -21.43 -5.15 -19.28
C THR A 441 -20.10 -4.86 -18.61
N ALA A 442 -20.12 -4.14 -17.46
CA ALA A 442 -18.93 -3.88 -16.66
C ALA A 442 -18.12 -5.16 -16.37
N GLN A 443 -18.82 -6.24 -15.98
CA GLN A 443 -18.18 -7.54 -15.75
C GLN A 443 -17.52 -8.10 -17.00
N GLN A 444 -18.20 -8.06 -18.15
CA GLN A 444 -17.63 -8.56 -19.42
C GLN A 444 -16.41 -7.75 -19.84
N LEU A 445 -16.49 -6.42 -19.71
CA LEU A 445 -15.36 -5.53 -20.05
C LEU A 445 -14.16 -5.76 -19.13
N ASN A 446 -14.39 -5.90 -17.83
CA ASN A 446 -13.34 -6.23 -16.86
C ASN A 446 -12.71 -7.59 -17.18
N THR A 447 -13.52 -8.61 -17.50
CA THR A 447 -13.02 -9.92 -17.94
C THR A 447 -12.16 -9.83 -19.21
N LEU A 448 -12.57 -9.01 -20.20
CA LEU A 448 -11.77 -8.78 -21.41
C LEU A 448 -10.44 -8.08 -21.08
N ARG A 449 -10.45 -7.10 -20.18
CA ARG A 449 -9.23 -6.41 -19.74
C ARG A 449 -8.28 -7.41 -19.09
N SER A 450 -8.70 -8.17 -18.10
CA SER A 450 -7.86 -9.19 -17.43
C SER A 450 -7.41 -10.32 -18.37
N THR A 451 -8.19 -10.63 -19.44
CA THR A 451 -7.79 -11.66 -20.42
C THR A 451 -6.66 -11.21 -21.33
N TRP A 452 -6.66 -9.94 -21.76
CA TRP A 452 -5.78 -9.44 -22.81
C TRP A 452 -4.69 -8.49 -22.30
N LEU A 453 -4.87 -7.91 -21.11
CA LEU A 453 -3.95 -6.96 -20.50
C LEU A 453 -3.38 -7.56 -19.21
N GLY A 454 -2.20 -7.12 -18.83
CA GLY A 454 -1.61 -7.49 -17.54
C GLY A 454 -2.09 -6.57 -16.43
N ASP A 455 -2.03 -5.26 -16.67
CA ASP A 455 -2.63 -4.24 -15.83
C ASP A 455 -3.31 -3.18 -16.71
N SER A 456 -4.36 -2.59 -16.21
CA SER A 456 -5.06 -1.50 -16.89
C SER A 456 -5.74 -0.59 -15.87
N ARG A 457 -5.40 0.69 -15.92
CA ARG A 457 -5.96 1.69 -15.00
C ARG A 457 -6.13 3.04 -15.66
N ALA A 458 -7.19 3.73 -15.26
CA ALA A 458 -7.37 5.16 -15.50
C ALA A 458 -7.02 5.92 -14.23
N GLN A 459 -6.27 7.02 -14.34
CA GLN A 459 -5.84 7.81 -13.17
C GLN A 459 -5.60 9.26 -13.53
N LEU A 460 -5.52 10.12 -12.53
CA LEU A 460 -5.00 11.47 -12.68
C LEU A 460 -3.53 11.51 -12.30
N ASP A 461 -2.71 12.09 -13.17
CA ASP A 461 -1.29 12.32 -12.90
C ASP A 461 -1.01 13.83 -12.84
N LEU A 462 -0.21 14.21 -11.85
CA LEU A 462 0.23 15.58 -11.63
C LEU A 462 1.75 15.64 -11.67
N TRP A 463 2.32 16.50 -12.52
CA TRP A 463 3.76 16.64 -12.65
C TRP A 463 4.18 18.11 -12.65
N THR A 464 5.18 18.43 -11.84
CA THR A 464 5.88 19.70 -11.91
C THR A 464 7.34 19.46 -12.23
N GLY A 465 7.89 20.21 -13.19
CA GLY A 465 9.30 20.10 -13.57
C GLY A 465 10.24 20.39 -12.39
N ARG A 466 11.45 19.82 -12.41
CA ARG A 466 12.44 19.96 -11.31
C ARG A 466 13.00 21.37 -11.14
N GLN A 467 12.83 22.26 -12.12
CA GLN A 467 13.34 23.65 -12.06
C GLN A 467 12.41 24.52 -11.23
N GLU A 468 12.97 25.53 -10.56
CA GLU A 468 12.19 26.52 -9.82
C GLU A 468 11.23 27.27 -10.75
N GLY A 469 9.96 27.38 -10.34
CA GLY A 469 8.91 28.00 -11.15
C GLY A 469 8.42 27.18 -12.34
N ALA A 470 8.82 25.88 -12.43
CA ALA A 470 8.31 25.01 -13.47
C ALA A 470 6.78 24.85 -13.37
N PRO A 471 6.08 24.84 -14.53
CA PRO A 471 4.62 24.70 -14.54
C PRO A 471 4.17 23.32 -14.08
N CYS A 472 3.00 23.26 -13.46
CA CYS A 472 2.29 22.01 -13.17
C CYS A 472 1.59 21.51 -14.44
N HIS A 473 1.66 20.21 -14.69
CA HIS A 473 0.94 19.51 -15.75
C HIS A 473 0.05 18.44 -15.13
N ALA A 474 -1.26 18.60 -15.31
CA ALA A 474 -2.24 17.60 -14.91
C ALA A 474 -2.65 16.77 -16.15
N LYS A 475 -2.80 15.46 -15.99
CA LYS A 475 -3.18 14.53 -17.05
C LYS A 475 -4.26 13.57 -16.56
N LEU A 476 -5.24 13.30 -17.44
CA LEU A 476 -6.01 12.06 -17.35
C LEU A 476 -5.23 11.00 -18.12
N THR A 477 -4.84 9.95 -17.42
CA THR A 477 -3.97 8.92 -17.99
C THR A 477 -4.72 7.59 -18.05
N LEU A 478 -4.65 6.93 -19.20
CA LEU A 478 -4.99 5.52 -19.35
C LEU A 478 -3.68 4.74 -19.47
N CYS A 479 -3.39 3.89 -18.50
CA CYS A 479 -2.21 3.03 -18.45
C CYS A 479 -2.61 1.60 -18.82
N LEU A 480 -1.88 0.98 -19.75
CA LEU A 480 -2.08 -0.40 -20.16
C LEU A 480 -0.73 -1.13 -20.18
N SER A 481 -0.59 -2.22 -19.43
CA SER A 481 0.51 -3.15 -19.56
C SER A 481 0.07 -4.44 -20.23
N LEU A 482 0.88 -4.95 -21.17
CA LEU A 482 0.43 -6.01 -22.08
C LEU A 482 1.59 -6.79 -22.70
N LEU A 483 1.27 -7.96 -23.24
CA LEU A 483 2.17 -8.67 -24.16
C LEU A 483 2.02 -8.13 -25.58
N GLU A 484 3.10 -8.16 -26.39
CA GLU A 484 3.10 -7.61 -27.75
C GLU A 484 1.96 -8.16 -28.64
N ARG A 485 1.61 -9.43 -28.48
CA ARG A 485 0.48 -10.07 -29.20
C ARG A 485 -0.88 -9.42 -28.92
N SER A 486 -1.05 -8.80 -27.77
CA SER A 486 -2.31 -8.19 -27.30
C SER A 486 -2.47 -6.72 -27.72
N LEU A 487 -1.48 -6.09 -28.38
CA LEU A 487 -1.47 -4.64 -28.66
C LEU A 487 -2.72 -4.14 -29.38
N GLU A 488 -3.25 -4.88 -30.36
CA GLU A 488 -4.47 -4.51 -31.07
C GLU A 488 -5.69 -4.52 -30.14
N LYS A 489 -5.82 -5.59 -29.35
CA LYS A 489 -6.90 -5.70 -28.35
C LYS A 489 -6.78 -4.65 -27.25
N ALA A 490 -5.58 -4.28 -26.83
CA ALA A 490 -5.34 -3.23 -25.86
C ALA A 490 -5.86 -1.86 -26.34
N VAL A 491 -5.60 -1.52 -27.61
CA VAL A 491 -6.10 -0.27 -28.22
C VAL A 491 -7.63 -0.29 -28.35
N GLU A 492 -8.21 -1.43 -28.75
CA GLU A 492 -9.66 -1.62 -28.88
C GLU A 492 -10.36 -1.49 -27.53
N ILE A 493 -9.95 -2.31 -26.54
CA ILE A 493 -10.55 -2.40 -25.20
C ILE A 493 -10.35 -1.09 -24.41
N GLY A 494 -9.14 -0.52 -24.44
CA GLY A 494 -8.87 0.76 -23.78
C GLY A 494 -9.68 1.92 -24.38
N GLY A 495 -9.90 1.89 -25.69
CA GLY A 495 -10.77 2.85 -26.39
C GLY A 495 -12.24 2.68 -25.98
N GLU A 496 -12.77 1.47 -25.96
CA GLU A 496 -14.14 1.19 -25.51
C GLU A 496 -14.34 1.64 -24.06
N TRP A 497 -13.45 1.22 -23.16
CA TRP A 497 -13.52 1.53 -21.75
C TRP A 497 -13.54 3.03 -21.46
N LEU A 498 -12.66 3.80 -22.09
CA LEU A 498 -12.56 5.24 -21.81
C LEU A 498 -13.64 6.09 -22.51
N TYR A 499 -14.00 5.73 -23.76
CA TYR A 499 -14.87 6.56 -24.59
C TYR A 499 -16.35 6.12 -24.56
N ASP A 500 -16.59 4.81 -24.49
CA ASP A 500 -17.94 4.27 -24.72
C ASP A 500 -18.68 3.91 -23.42
N THR A 501 -18.02 4.00 -22.23
CA THR A 501 -18.68 3.77 -20.93
C THR A 501 -19.91 4.69 -20.77
N VAL A 502 -21.04 4.10 -20.39
CA VAL A 502 -22.32 4.78 -20.26
C VAL A 502 -22.43 5.44 -18.89
N LEU A 503 -22.30 6.76 -18.85
CA LEU A 503 -22.26 7.57 -17.62
C LEU A 503 -23.64 8.10 -17.17
N THR A 504 -24.75 7.71 -17.83
CA THR A 504 -26.08 8.21 -17.49
C THR A 504 -27.10 7.07 -17.44
N GLY A 505 -28.17 7.25 -16.67
CA GLY A 505 -29.24 6.27 -16.51
C GLY A 505 -29.21 5.52 -15.18
N ALA A 506 -30.27 4.79 -14.89
CA ALA A 506 -30.52 4.22 -13.56
C ALA A 506 -29.40 3.25 -13.07
N ALA A 507 -28.78 2.49 -13.97
CA ALA A 507 -27.66 1.60 -13.61
C ALA A 507 -26.43 2.40 -13.17
N ALA A 508 -26.08 3.48 -13.90
CA ALA A 508 -24.98 4.36 -13.54
C ALA A 508 -25.26 5.10 -12.21
N GLU A 509 -26.48 5.58 -12.01
CA GLU A 509 -26.88 6.25 -10.76
C GLU A 509 -26.73 5.33 -9.53
N ALA A 510 -27.13 4.06 -9.67
CA ALA A 510 -26.94 3.06 -8.61
C ALA A 510 -25.45 2.76 -8.32
N ALA A 511 -24.61 2.70 -9.37
CA ALA A 511 -23.17 2.55 -9.23
C ALA A 511 -22.53 3.74 -8.51
N TYR A 512 -22.93 4.98 -8.85
CA TYR A 512 -22.43 6.19 -8.18
C TYR A 512 -22.73 6.19 -6.69
N ALA A 513 -23.98 5.90 -6.30
CA ALA A 513 -24.36 5.84 -4.89
C ALA A 513 -23.48 4.85 -4.10
N ARG A 514 -23.17 3.70 -4.70
CA ARG A 514 -22.32 2.67 -4.09
C ARG A 514 -20.86 3.13 -4.03
N VAL A 515 -20.26 3.50 -5.16
CA VAL A 515 -18.82 3.84 -5.24
C VAL A 515 -18.49 5.05 -4.37
N VAL A 516 -19.30 6.12 -4.39
CA VAL A 516 -19.06 7.30 -3.56
C VAL A 516 -19.14 6.97 -2.07
N SER A 517 -20.05 6.06 -1.66
CA SER A 517 -20.12 5.59 -0.28
C SER A 517 -18.88 4.76 0.11
N GLN A 518 -18.41 3.89 -0.77
CA GLN A 518 -17.21 3.08 -0.55
C GLN A 518 -15.95 3.96 -0.46
N LEU A 519 -15.77 4.93 -1.36
CA LEU A 519 -14.65 5.87 -1.33
C LEU A 519 -14.63 6.70 -0.05
N LYS A 520 -15.80 7.22 0.38
CA LYS A 520 -15.90 7.95 1.64
C LYS A 520 -15.46 7.09 2.83
N LEU A 521 -15.98 5.87 2.93
CA LEU A 521 -15.64 4.95 4.01
C LEU A 521 -14.14 4.61 4.02
N ARG A 522 -13.56 4.36 2.84
CA ARG A 522 -12.12 4.12 2.69
C ARG A 522 -11.29 5.31 3.16
N MET A 523 -11.67 6.54 2.80
CA MET A 523 -10.93 7.74 3.24
C MET A 523 -10.99 7.93 4.76
N GLU A 524 -12.13 7.67 5.40
CA GLU A 524 -12.28 7.74 6.86
C GLU A 524 -11.31 6.77 7.58
N GLN A 525 -11.09 5.59 7.03
CA GLN A 525 -10.09 4.64 7.55
C GLN A 525 -8.65 5.12 7.34
N LEU A 526 -8.37 5.65 6.15
CA LEU A 526 -7.04 6.17 5.82
C LEU A 526 -6.66 7.39 6.68
N PHE A 527 -7.60 8.25 7.07
CA PHE A 527 -7.34 9.36 8.01
C PHE A 527 -6.77 8.85 9.34
N ILE A 528 -7.25 7.70 9.83
CA ILE A 528 -6.76 7.10 11.08
C ILE A 528 -5.40 6.43 10.88
N GLN A 529 -5.16 5.83 9.72
CA GLN A 529 -3.94 5.05 9.46
C GLN A 529 -2.76 5.90 8.96
N GLN A 530 -3.04 6.92 8.15
CA GLN A 530 -2.09 7.73 7.39
C GLN A 530 -2.34 9.24 7.54
N GLY A 531 -2.76 9.69 8.71
CA GLY A 531 -3.12 11.10 8.94
C GLY A 531 -1.99 12.09 8.62
N ASN A 532 -0.72 11.69 8.77
CA ASN A 532 0.43 12.49 8.38
C ASN A 532 0.48 12.77 6.87
N GLU A 533 0.06 11.84 6.01
CA GLU A 533 0.01 12.05 4.56
C GLU A 533 -1.06 13.07 4.19
N PHE A 534 -2.25 12.94 4.77
CA PHE A 534 -3.34 13.93 4.58
C PHE A 534 -2.97 15.31 5.10
N ALA A 535 -2.34 15.40 6.28
CA ALA A 535 -1.87 16.66 6.83
C ALA A 535 -0.77 17.28 5.94
N SER A 536 0.15 16.48 5.41
CA SER A 536 1.19 16.93 4.49
C SER A 536 0.62 17.41 3.16
N THR A 537 -0.32 16.65 2.57
CA THR A 537 -1.01 17.02 1.32
C THR A 537 -1.80 18.32 1.51
N ARG A 538 -2.52 18.46 2.63
CA ARG A 538 -3.24 19.68 2.98
C ARG A 538 -2.32 20.89 3.15
N ALA A 539 -1.20 20.74 3.84
CA ALA A 539 -0.22 21.80 4.04
C ALA A 539 0.43 22.25 2.72
N ARG A 540 0.79 21.30 1.85
CA ARG A 540 1.37 21.58 0.52
C ARG A 540 0.43 22.35 -0.39
N ALA A 541 -0.88 22.15 -0.27
CA ALA A 541 -1.91 22.78 -1.09
C ALA A 541 -1.89 24.33 -1.06
N HIS A 542 -1.33 24.92 -0.02
CA HIS A 542 -1.23 26.36 0.14
C HIS A 542 -0.07 27.01 -0.62
N TYR A 543 0.90 26.22 -1.06
CA TYR A 543 2.19 26.75 -1.54
C TYR A 543 2.42 26.58 -3.04
N TYR A 544 1.85 25.56 -3.68
CA TYR A 544 2.03 25.32 -5.11
C TYR A 544 0.85 24.56 -5.75
N VAL A 545 0.73 24.73 -7.06
CA VAL A 545 -0.45 24.29 -7.84
C VAL A 545 -0.61 22.77 -7.83
N GLU A 546 0.48 22.01 -7.92
CA GLU A 546 0.43 20.53 -7.85
C GLU A 546 -0.12 20.06 -6.51
N GLY A 547 0.38 20.61 -5.38
CA GLY A 547 -0.11 20.29 -4.05
C GLY A 547 -1.60 20.62 -3.86
N ALA A 548 -2.04 21.75 -4.44
CA ALA A 548 -3.45 22.14 -4.38
C ALA A 548 -4.35 21.23 -5.25
N ALA A 549 -3.86 20.75 -6.39
CA ALA A 549 -4.55 19.80 -7.25
C ALA A 549 -4.61 18.41 -6.62
N ASP A 550 -3.49 17.97 -6.02
CA ASP A 550 -3.40 16.70 -5.29
C ASP A 550 -4.41 16.68 -4.13
N GLU A 551 -4.43 17.72 -3.30
CA GLU A 551 -5.37 17.85 -2.20
C GLU A 551 -6.84 17.84 -2.65
N ALA A 552 -7.14 18.45 -3.79
CA ALA A 552 -8.48 18.43 -4.36
C ALA A 552 -8.92 17.03 -4.83
N CYS A 553 -7.99 16.14 -5.18
CA CYS A 553 -8.26 14.80 -5.71
C CYS A 553 -8.09 13.68 -4.67
N THR A 554 -7.23 13.86 -3.66
CA THR A 554 -6.86 12.79 -2.72
C THR A 554 -6.99 13.18 -1.26
N GLY A 555 -7.07 14.50 -0.97
CA GLY A 555 -7.03 15.05 0.38
C GLY A 555 -8.41 15.28 1.01
N VAL A 556 -8.42 16.12 2.04
CA VAL A 556 -9.63 16.46 2.82
C VAL A 556 -10.70 17.16 1.97
N SER A 557 -10.30 17.96 0.97
CA SER A 557 -11.24 18.59 0.04
C SER A 557 -11.98 17.54 -0.81
N TYR A 558 -11.31 16.47 -1.20
CA TYR A 558 -11.97 15.38 -1.91
C TYR A 558 -12.97 14.62 -1.02
N TYR A 559 -12.61 14.36 0.23
CA TYR A 559 -13.54 13.79 1.21
C TYR A 559 -14.81 14.65 1.35
N HIS A 560 -14.68 15.97 1.47
CA HIS A 560 -15.83 16.87 1.53
C HIS A 560 -16.63 16.88 0.22
N PHE A 561 -15.98 16.74 -0.93
CA PHE A 561 -16.66 16.58 -2.21
C PHE A 561 -17.53 15.31 -2.21
N LEU A 562 -17.01 14.16 -1.77
CA LEU A 562 -17.77 12.91 -1.67
C LEU A 562 -18.95 13.03 -0.68
N CYS A 563 -18.75 13.65 0.48
CA CYS A 563 -19.83 13.92 1.45
C CYS A 563 -20.95 14.78 0.85
N ASN A 564 -20.60 15.84 0.10
CA ASN A 564 -21.57 16.69 -0.58
C ASN A 564 -22.37 15.94 -1.66
N LEU A 565 -21.74 15.01 -2.39
CA LEU A 565 -22.44 14.17 -3.37
C LEU A 565 -23.47 13.26 -2.68
N LEU A 566 -23.10 12.65 -1.57
CA LEU A 566 -24.00 11.78 -0.79
C LEU A 566 -25.16 12.57 -0.17
N GLU A 567 -24.90 13.78 0.33
CA GLU A 567 -25.95 14.65 0.90
C GLU A 567 -26.97 15.08 -0.15
N LYS A 568 -26.51 15.47 -1.35
CA LYS A 568 -27.38 15.90 -2.44
C LYS A 568 -28.10 14.73 -3.10
N ALA A 569 -27.45 13.59 -3.23
CA ALA A 569 -27.91 12.36 -3.89
C ALA A 569 -28.52 12.58 -5.29
N ASP A 570 -28.03 13.61 -6.01
CA ASP A 570 -28.46 13.92 -7.39
C ASP A 570 -27.52 13.20 -8.38
N TRP A 571 -27.69 11.89 -8.46
CA TRP A 571 -26.85 11.00 -9.28
C TRP A 571 -27.03 11.24 -10.77
N ALA A 572 -28.21 11.66 -11.22
CA ALA A 572 -28.47 12.01 -12.61
C ALA A 572 -27.65 13.24 -13.04
N ALA A 573 -27.62 14.29 -12.20
CA ALA A 573 -26.78 15.48 -12.44
C ALA A 573 -25.28 15.13 -12.41
N LEU A 574 -24.86 14.25 -11.50
CA LEU A 574 -23.48 13.75 -11.45
C LEU A 574 -23.10 13.07 -12.77
N GLY A 575 -23.91 12.11 -13.25
CA GLY A 575 -23.64 11.40 -14.49
C GLY A 575 -23.54 12.33 -15.71
N ALA A 576 -24.46 13.30 -15.81
CA ALA A 576 -24.43 14.31 -16.87
C ALA A 576 -23.15 15.19 -16.81
N LYS A 577 -22.70 15.55 -15.60
CA LYS A 577 -21.45 16.34 -15.42
C LYS A 577 -20.22 15.52 -15.80
N LEU A 578 -20.13 14.26 -15.35
CA LEU A 578 -19.03 13.36 -15.70
C LEU A 578 -18.95 13.16 -17.22
N ASP A 579 -20.08 12.89 -17.89
CA ASP A 579 -20.12 12.72 -19.34
C ASP A 579 -19.71 13.97 -20.11
N ALA A 580 -20.18 15.14 -19.68
CA ALA A 580 -19.83 16.42 -20.32
C ALA A 580 -18.32 16.72 -20.19
N VAL A 581 -17.73 16.54 -19.00
CA VAL A 581 -16.31 16.81 -18.78
C VAL A 581 -15.45 15.78 -19.52
N ARG A 582 -15.77 14.48 -19.40
CA ARG A 582 -15.09 13.41 -20.15
C ARG A 582 -15.10 13.68 -21.64
N SER A 583 -16.28 13.88 -22.21
CA SER A 583 -16.44 14.08 -23.66
C SER A 583 -15.64 15.29 -24.15
N ARG A 584 -15.65 16.41 -23.41
CA ARG A 584 -14.85 17.58 -23.75
C ARG A 584 -13.35 17.27 -23.71
N VAL A 585 -12.85 16.64 -22.65
CA VAL A 585 -11.44 16.31 -22.50
C VAL A 585 -10.98 15.37 -23.61
N LEU A 586 -11.67 14.25 -23.83
CA LEU A 586 -11.26 13.25 -24.82
C LEU A 586 -11.29 13.78 -26.26
N GLN A 587 -12.21 14.71 -26.59
CA GLN A 587 -12.33 15.29 -27.93
C GLN A 587 -11.34 16.43 -28.19
N THR A 588 -11.01 17.24 -27.17
CA THR A 588 -10.29 18.49 -27.40
C THR A 588 -8.89 18.56 -26.80
N ALA A 589 -8.61 17.83 -25.74
CA ALA A 589 -7.32 17.92 -25.05
C ALA A 589 -6.15 17.39 -25.91
N ALA A 590 -4.97 17.98 -25.75
CA ALA A 590 -3.75 17.39 -26.31
C ALA A 590 -3.56 15.97 -25.80
N LEU A 591 -3.19 15.07 -26.70
CA LEU A 591 -2.92 13.67 -26.36
C LEU A 591 -1.45 13.36 -26.60
N THR A 592 -0.80 12.79 -25.58
CA THR A 592 0.49 12.13 -25.71
C THR A 592 0.27 10.63 -25.53
N VAL A 593 0.81 9.83 -26.43
CA VAL A 593 0.81 8.36 -26.36
C VAL A 593 2.24 7.92 -26.12
N SER A 594 2.50 7.17 -25.07
CA SER A 594 3.83 6.63 -24.76
C SER A 594 3.82 5.12 -24.94
N LEU A 595 4.78 4.62 -25.72
CA LEU A 595 5.02 3.19 -25.90
C LEU A 595 6.41 2.83 -25.41
N HIS A 596 6.48 2.02 -24.36
CA HIS A 596 7.68 1.27 -23.99
C HIS A 596 7.61 -0.10 -24.64
N GLY A 597 8.48 -0.39 -25.59
CA GLY A 597 8.38 -1.64 -26.35
C GLY A 597 9.35 -1.78 -27.51
N THR A 598 9.09 -2.82 -28.31
CA THR A 598 9.90 -3.18 -29.46
C THR A 598 9.62 -2.28 -30.67
N GLU A 599 10.49 -2.33 -31.69
CA GLU A 599 10.26 -1.65 -32.97
C GLU A 599 9.02 -2.22 -33.69
N ALA A 600 8.81 -3.54 -33.61
CA ALA A 600 7.65 -4.19 -34.22
C ALA A 600 6.33 -3.71 -33.59
N ALA A 601 6.29 -3.54 -32.27
CA ALA A 601 5.14 -2.96 -31.58
C ALA A 601 4.89 -1.52 -32.00
N LEU A 602 5.94 -0.70 -32.18
CA LEU A 602 5.81 0.67 -32.67
C LEU A 602 5.19 0.73 -34.08
N GLU A 603 5.71 -0.09 -35.03
CA GLU A 603 5.15 -0.14 -36.38
C GLU A 603 3.68 -0.59 -36.39
N LYS A 604 3.33 -1.54 -35.53
CA LYS A 604 1.94 -1.96 -35.37
C LYS A 604 1.07 -0.85 -34.80
N LEU A 605 1.55 -0.12 -33.78
CA LEU A 605 0.82 1.00 -33.19
C LEU A 605 0.62 2.14 -34.20
N ARG A 606 1.57 2.41 -35.08
CA ARG A 606 1.45 3.41 -36.17
C ARG A 606 0.28 3.12 -37.12
N THR A 607 -0.04 1.86 -37.32
CA THR A 607 -1.20 1.46 -38.12
C THR A 607 -2.52 1.45 -37.37
N LEU A 608 -2.48 1.09 -36.09
CA LEU A 608 -3.68 0.98 -35.26
C LEU A 608 -4.21 2.34 -34.78
N LEU A 609 -3.31 3.25 -34.35
CA LEU A 609 -3.71 4.50 -33.72
C LEU A 609 -4.58 5.40 -34.60
N PRO A 610 -4.31 5.59 -35.91
CA PRO A 610 -5.15 6.40 -36.79
C PRO A 610 -6.58 5.89 -36.96
N GLU A 611 -6.81 4.58 -36.79
CA GLU A 611 -8.12 3.93 -36.96
C GLU A 611 -8.84 3.70 -35.63
N SER A 612 -8.23 4.08 -34.52
CA SER A 612 -8.72 3.88 -33.14
C SER A 612 -9.60 5.04 -32.66
N ARG A 613 -10.25 4.85 -31.50
CA ARG A 613 -10.97 5.91 -30.76
C ARG A 613 -10.06 7.06 -30.34
N PHE A 614 -8.75 6.82 -30.24
CA PHE A 614 -7.76 7.81 -29.81
C PHE A 614 -7.36 8.80 -30.91
N ALA A 615 -7.71 8.54 -32.18
CA ALA A 615 -7.45 9.43 -33.29
C ALA A 615 -8.34 10.69 -33.23
N ALA A 616 -7.78 11.86 -33.53
CA ALA A 616 -8.51 13.10 -33.68
C ALA A 616 -7.91 13.97 -34.77
N ALA A 617 -8.77 14.64 -35.54
CA ALA A 617 -8.33 15.53 -36.62
C ALA A 617 -7.61 16.78 -36.09
N ARG A 618 -7.97 17.28 -34.91
CA ARG A 618 -7.39 18.45 -34.30
C ARG A 618 -7.58 18.40 -32.77
N ARG A 619 -6.51 18.74 -32.03
CA ARG A 619 -6.51 18.88 -30.57
C ARG A 619 -5.99 20.26 -30.17
N THR A 620 -6.43 20.75 -29.02
CA THR A 620 -5.88 21.96 -28.39
C THR A 620 -4.43 21.67 -27.96
N PRO A 621 -3.49 22.60 -28.15
CA PRO A 621 -2.14 22.42 -27.61
C PRO A 621 -2.14 22.22 -26.10
N ALA A 622 -1.19 21.42 -25.61
CA ALA A 622 -1.00 21.22 -24.18
C ALA A 622 -0.71 22.55 -23.47
N GLN A 623 -1.27 22.72 -22.28
CA GLN A 623 -1.12 23.91 -21.45
C GLN A 623 -0.82 23.52 -20.01
N PRO A 624 -0.06 24.36 -19.27
CA PRO A 624 0.07 24.20 -17.84
C PRO A 624 -1.30 24.21 -17.13
N TYR A 625 -1.45 23.34 -16.16
CA TYR A 625 -2.59 23.39 -15.26
C TYR A 625 -2.37 24.51 -14.23
N THR A 626 -3.41 25.26 -13.94
CA THR A 626 -3.35 26.38 -12.98
C THR A 626 -4.62 26.41 -12.13
N GLN A 627 -4.44 26.72 -10.84
CA GLN A 627 -5.55 27.02 -9.93
C GLN A 627 -5.13 28.06 -8.91
N PRO A 628 -6.06 28.85 -8.35
CA PRO A 628 -5.77 29.77 -7.27
C PRO A 628 -5.30 29.01 -6.02
N LEU A 629 -4.27 29.52 -5.36
CA LEU A 629 -3.83 29.01 -4.06
C LEU A 629 -4.56 29.75 -2.94
N THR A 630 -4.96 29.03 -1.90
CA THR A 630 -5.49 29.63 -0.68
C THR A 630 -4.33 30.05 0.23
N PRO A 631 -4.44 31.18 0.99
CA PRO A 631 -3.42 31.54 1.97
C PRO A 631 -3.21 30.44 3.00
N PRO A 632 -1.99 30.22 3.51
CA PRO A 632 -1.71 29.27 4.58
C PRO A 632 -2.55 29.59 5.84
N VAL A 633 -3.09 28.56 6.44
CA VAL A 633 -3.89 28.64 7.68
C VAL A 633 -3.46 27.54 8.64
N ASN A 634 -3.65 27.76 9.94
CA ASN A 634 -3.53 26.71 10.93
C ASN A 634 -4.86 25.97 10.99
N GLU A 635 -4.86 24.71 10.70
CA GLU A 635 -6.03 23.85 10.69
C GLU A 635 -5.81 22.63 11.60
N ALA A 636 -6.88 22.10 12.16
CA ALA A 636 -6.88 20.82 12.86
C ALA A 636 -8.12 20.03 12.45
N PHE A 637 -7.94 18.75 12.18
CA PHE A 637 -9.00 17.80 11.87
C PHE A 637 -9.07 16.78 12.99
N ILE A 638 -10.26 16.57 13.54
CA ILE A 638 -10.48 15.60 14.61
C ILE A 638 -10.71 14.23 13.97
N ILE A 639 -9.89 13.27 14.35
CA ILE A 639 -10.00 11.86 13.96
C ILE A 639 -10.15 10.99 15.21
N ASP A 640 -10.77 9.84 15.05
CA ASP A 640 -10.98 8.88 16.14
C ASP A 640 -9.80 7.89 16.18
N GLY A 641 -8.69 8.24 16.82
CA GLY A 641 -7.46 7.42 16.72
C GLY A 641 -6.53 7.41 17.93
N GLY A 642 -6.73 8.25 18.93
CA GLY A 642 -5.90 8.29 20.15
C GLY A 642 -4.42 8.70 19.94
N VAL A 643 -4.05 9.15 18.73
CA VAL A 643 -2.72 9.66 18.36
C VAL A 643 -2.86 10.88 17.46
N ASN A 644 -1.80 11.70 17.40
CA ASN A 644 -1.74 12.88 16.54
C ASN A 644 -0.86 12.63 15.31
N TYR A 645 -1.10 13.44 14.29
CA TYR A 645 -0.30 13.54 13.07
C TYR A 645 -0.08 15.02 12.78
N ASP A 646 1.11 15.51 13.04
CA ASP A 646 1.42 16.92 12.99
C ASP A 646 2.26 17.26 11.77
N VAL A 647 1.96 18.37 11.13
CA VAL A 647 2.75 18.89 10.00
C VAL A 647 2.92 20.39 10.12
N LEU A 648 4.16 20.84 10.02
CA LEU A 648 4.52 22.26 9.86
C LEU A 648 5.27 22.45 8.55
N ALA A 649 4.71 23.22 7.63
CA ALA A 649 5.23 23.39 6.28
C ALA A 649 5.51 24.85 5.91
N TRP A 650 6.53 25.08 5.05
CA TRP A 650 6.87 26.40 4.52
C TRP A 650 7.50 26.28 3.13
N PRO A 651 7.36 27.36 2.27
CA PRO A 651 7.94 27.36 0.94
C PRO A 651 9.47 27.56 1.01
N MET A 652 10.20 26.84 0.17
CA MET A 652 11.66 26.93 0.09
C MET A 652 12.15 26.80 -1.36
N PRO A 653 13.27 27.45 -1.73
CA PRO A 653 13.91 27.23 -3.03
C PRO A 653 14.28 25.74 -3.24
N ARG A 654 14.17 25.26 -4.47
CA ARG A 654 14.59 23.91 -4.85
C ARG A 654 16.11 23.80 -4.84
N ASP A 655 16.69 23.31 -3.74
CA ASP A 655 18.12 23.12 -3.56
C ASP A 655 18.39 21.72 -3.00
N SER A 656 19.19 20.92 -3.71
CA SER A 656 19.53 19.54 -3.29
C SER A 656 20.26 19.47 -1.95
N ARG A 657 21.02 20.53 -1.57
CA ARG A 657 21.70 20.62 -0.27
C ARG A 657 20.71 20.57 0.91
N ARG A 658 19.47 21.03 0.70
CA ARG A 658 18.43 20.96 1.73
C ARG A 658 17.93 19.56 2.01
N ARG A 659 18.09 18.64 1.08
CA ARG A 659 17.81 17.21 1.35
C ARG A 659 18.81 16.64 2.35
N VAL A 660 20.07 17.09 2.30
CA VAL A 660 21.07 16.73 3.31
C VAL A 660 20.68 17.33 4.66
N LEU A 661 20.34 18.63 4.68
CA LEU A 661 19.86 19.30 5.90
C LEU A 661 18.66 18.59 6.50
N ALA A 662 17.68 18.20 5.68
CA ALA A 662 16.50 17.48 6.13
C ALA A 662 16.88 16.13 6.79
N ARG A 663 17.87 15.42 6.26
CA ARG A 663 18.38 14.19 6.87
C ARG A 663 19.06 14.43 8.22
N VAL A 664 19.93 15.45 8.28
CA VAL A 664 20.57 15.84 9.55
C VAL A 664 19.52 16.20 10.60
N MET A 665 18.57 17.07 10.27
CA MET A 665 17.50 17.47 11.19
C MET A 665 16.62 16.30 11.61
N SER A 666 16.30 15.39 10.68
CA SER A 666 15.50 14.21 10.99
C SER A 666 16.17 13.33 12.04
N TYR A 667 17.46 12.99 11.86
CA TYR A 667 18.11 11.98 12.70
C TYR A 667 18.85 12.57 13.92
N GLU A 668 19.47 13.75 13.79
CA GLU A 668 20.24 14.33 14.89
C GLU A 668 19.41 15.15 15.88
N TYR A 669 18.19 15.56 15.49
CA TYR A 669 17.33 16.37 16.35
C TYR A 669 15.92 15.81 16.53
N LEU A 670 15.16 15.68 15.44
CA LEU A 670 13.74 15.32 15.53
C LEU A 670 13.55 13.90 16.02
N TRP A 671 14.31 12.95 15.47
CA TRP A 671 14.24 11.55 15.86
C TRP A 671 14.49 11.39 17.35
N HIS A 672 15.55 12.00 17.84
CA HIS A 672 15.87 11.96 19.25
C HIS A 672 14.78 12.62 20.12
N THR A 673 14.35 13.83 19.78
CA THR A 673 13.46 14.63 20.65
C THR A 673 12.01 14.12 20.60
N ILE A 674 11.49 13.81 19.41
CA ILE A 674 10.07 13.47 19.19
C ILE A 674 9.84 11.96 19.28
N ARG A 675 10.75 11.13 18.73
CA ARG A 675 10.59 9.67 18.80
C ARG A 675 11.15 9.08 20.08
N GLU A 676 12.46 9.24 20.32
CA GLU A 676 13.12 8.56 21.44
C GLU A 676 12.69 9.11 22.80
N VAL A 677 12.54 10.44 22.90
CA VAL A 677 12.09 11.11 24.13
C VAL A 677 10.58 11.29 24.16
N GLY A 678 9.96 11.71 23.06
CA GLY A 678 8.53 12.01 22.96
C GLY A 678 7.64 10.79 22.71
N GLY A 679 8.21 9.64 22.33
CA GLY A 679 7.46 8.40 22.14
C GLY A 679 6.61 8.33 20.86
N ALA A 680 6.77 9.25 19.93
CA ALA A 680 6.14 9.15 18.61
C ALA A 680 6.71 7.97 17.82
N TYR A 681 5.91 7.33 16.98
CA TYR A 681 6.41 6.23 16.14
C TYR A 681 7.38 6.71 15.06
N GLY A 682 7.11 7.86 14.46
CA GLY A 682 7.97 8.44 13.45
C GLY A 682 7.93 9.96 13.43
N THR A 683 9.01 10.54 12.95
CA THR A 683 9.13 11.98 12.74
C THR A 683 10.22 12.24 11.71
N GLY A 684 10.21 13.40 11.13
CA GLY A 684 11.28 13.82 10.24
C GLY A 684 11.05 15.18 9.61
N MET A 685 12.07 15.58 8.84
CA MET A 685 12.01 16.72 7.93
C MET A 685 12.10 16.22 6.49
N LEU A 686 11.25 16.70 5.63
CA LEU A 686 11.27 16.39 4.20
C LEU A 686 11.39 17.66 3.38
N CYS A 687 12.13 17.55 2.29
CA CYS A 687 12.28 18.59 1.28
C CYS A 687 11.80 18.03 -0.06
N ALA A 688 10.72 18.53 -0.59
CA ALA A 688 10.18 18.13 -1.88
C ALA A 688 9.61 19.34 -2.62
N ASP A 689 9.88 19.45 -3.90
CA ASP A 689 9.19 20.32 -4.86
C ASP A 689 9.04 21.82 -4.50
N GLY A 690 9.98 22.38 -3.76
CA GLY A 690 9.97 23.78 -3.36
C GLY A 690 9.26 24.04 -2.03
N ILE A 691 9.07 23.00 -1.24
CA ILE A 691 8.52 23.04 0.12
C ILE A 691 9.40 22.24 1.06
N GLU A 692 9.50 22.69 2.28
CA GLU A 692 10.00 21.91 3.41
C GLU A 692 8.89 21.72 4.43
N PHE A 693 8.88 20.55 5.07
CA PHE A 693 7.96 20.31 6.17
C PHE A 693 8.55 19.37 7.22
N LEU A 694 8.21 19.66 8.46
CA LEU A 694 8.41 18.79 9.62
C LEU A 694 7.13 18.01 9.84
N TYR A 695 7.24 16.74 10.21
CA TYR A 695 6.07 15.90 10.46
C TYR A 695 6.27 14.98 11.64
N THR A 696 5.14 14.57 12.25
CA THR A 696 5.07 13.43 13.17
C THR A 696 4.16 12.34 12.62
N TYR A 697 4.36 11.14 13.10
CA TYR A 697 3.55 9.98 12.76
C TYR A 697 3.23 9.20 14.03
N ARG A 698 1.93 9.03 14.32
CA ARG A 698 1.42 8.41 15.55
C ARG A 698 2.06 8.98 16.80
N ASP A 699 1.87 10.25 17.00
CA ASP A 699 2.47 11.05 18.07
C ASP A 699 1.50 11.17 19.24
N PRO A 700 1.92 10.81 20.49
CA PRO A 700 1.10 11.04 21.67
C PRO A 700 1.06 12.52 22.12
N HIS A 701 1.99 13.38 21.65
CA HIS A 701 2.26 14.71 22.23
C HIS A 701 2.19 15.87 21.24
N LEU A 702 1.00 16.35 20.91
CA LEU A 702 0.76 17.45 19.98
C LEU A 702 1.54 18.74 20.30
N ARG A 703 1.48 19.22 21.54
CA ARG A 703 2.06 20.52 21.91
C ARG A 703 3.59 20.48 21.94
N GLU A 704 4.14 19.46 22.55
CA GLU A 704 5.58 19.27 22.74
C GLU A 704 6.28 19.09 21.39
N SER A 705 5.63 18.44 20.44
CA SER A 705 6.14 18.27 19.09
C SER A 705 6.16 19.58 18.31
N TYR A 706 5.11 20.42 18.42
CA TYR A 706 5.16 21.76 17.84
C TYR A 706 6.18 22.69 18.53
N GLU A 707 6.42 22.57 19.85
CA GLU A 707 7.50 23.29 20.53
C GLU A 707 8.87 22.82 20.03
N THR A 708 9.03 21.53 19.77
CA THR A 708 10.25 20.96 19.14
C THR A 708 10.43 21.50 17.73
N PHE A 709 9.38 21.53 16.91
CA PHE A 709 9.44 22.13 15.56
C PHE A 709 9.86 23.61 15.61
N ALA A 710 9.32 24.38 16.54
CA ALA A 710 9.66 25.80 16.70
C ALA A 710 11.12 26.00 17.10
N ASN A 711 11.72 25.06 17.82
CA ASN A 711 13.11 25.10 18.28
C ASN A 711 14.12 24.52 17.27
N ALA A 712 13.68 23.95 16.15
CA ALA A 712 14.53 23.31 15.14
C ALA A 712 15.64 24.24 14.60
N PRO A 713 15.42 25.55 14.30
CA PRO A 713 16.50 26.44 13.88
C PRO A 713 17.61 26.61 14.94
N ALA A 714 17.24 26.72 16.21
CA ALA A 714 18.23 26.87 17.29
C ALA A 714 19.02 25.57 17.52
N ALA A 715 18.38 24.41 17.34
CA ALA A 715 19.05 23.13 17.40
C ALA A 715 20.07 22.95 16.28
N LEU A 716 19.77 23.42 15.07
CA LEU A 716 20.70 23.41 13.94
C LEU A 716 21.92 24.30 14.19
N ASP A 717 21.73 25.52 14.72
CA ASP A 717 22.82 26.42 15.09
C ASP A 717 23.75 25.79 16.15
N LEU A 718 23.18 25.07 17.11
CA LEU A 718 23.94 24.36 18.14
C LEU A 718 24.73 23.18 17.57
N PHE A 719 24.11 22.41 16.66
CA PHE A 719 24.76 21.31 15.97
C PHE A 719 25.97 21.78 15.16
N ASP A 720 25.81 22.89 14.39
CA ASP A 720 26.88 23.49 13.61
C ASP A 720 28.06 23.96 14.49
N GLN A 721 27.78 24.60 15.64
CA GLN A 721 28.79 25.00 16.60
C GLN A 721 29.55 23.82 17.20
N GLN A 722 28.88 22.71 17.50
CA GLN A 722 29.49 21.52 18.11
C GLN A 722 30.37 20.74 17.13
N ASN A 723 30.04 20.74 15.86
CA ASN A 723 30.76 20.02 14.79
C ASN A 723 31.78 20.90 14.04
N GLY A 724 32.03 22.15 14.50
CA GLY A 724 33.12 23.00 14.03
C GLY A 724 32.92 23.64 12.65
N GLY A 725 31.70 23.68 12.14
CA GLY A 725 31.37 24.27 10.85
C GLY A 725 32.01 23.55 9.65
N ASP A 726 32.59 22.36 9.83
CA ASP A 726 33.23 21.59 8.78
C ASP A 726 32.18 20.69 8.08
N ASP A 727 32.03 20.96 6.82
CA ASP A 727 31.52 20.18 5.70
C ASP A 727 30.57 19.02 6.00
N HIS A 728 29.32 19.34 6.36
CA HIS A 728 28.20 18.40 6.50
C HIS A 728 27.86 17.64 5.18
N THR A 729 28.63 17.87 4.10
CA THR A 729 28.49 17.15 2.85
C THR A 729 29.14 15.77 2.86
N GLN A 730 29.83 15.39 3.96
CA GLN A 730 30.52 14.10 4.11
C GLN A 730 29.75 13.07 4.98
N GLN A 731 28.59 13.42 5.52
CA GLN A 731 27.74 12.45 6.28
C GLN A 731 26.59 11.90 5.45
#